data_62f417381d0489181635b265883cf06b
#
_entry.id   62f417381d0489181635b265883cf06b
#
_cell.length_a   1.000
_cell.length_b   1.000
_cell.length_c   1.000
_cell.angle_alpha   90.00
_cell.angle_beta   90.00
_cell.angle_gamma   90.00
#
_symmetry.space_group_name_H-M   'P 1'
#
loop_
_entity.id
_entity.type
_entity.pdbx_description
1 polymer ?
#
loop_
_entity_poly.entity_id
_entity_poly.type
_entity_poly.pdbx_seq_one_letter_code
_entity_poly.pdbx_strand_id
1 'polypeptide(L)'
;MAYNSYATPQQKPSDEVERLPTEAVNIWSHQRAERIGAFLRIALACVLVATFGGMPVHARVKKIQISVKESPTFGGYSWPGVGQYEKIVGRAFGELDPKDPKNAVIVDLQLAPKNANGKVEYSFDFYLLKPIDLSKGNHKMVYEPPNRGRKTIAALNRGVGAKDPGSVQDEALLANSFLMPQGYSISFSGWDASAGISSADFNMTIALPIARNADGSPITGPAYEYIVNPGASYVLAYPAATLDQSKATLTHRVHLNDIPETVPASGWQYNADGTSIGLLPAGTAFVKNDIYEFSYVAKNPTVNGIGFAAVRDWNAWLRYETKDDSGTPNPLAGDITKIYTEVSSQPGRLLNDFRYLGFNQAENGKQVFDGMMQWIAAGDGISMNYRWSEPGRTERNRQDHLYVEGRFPFANVMSRDPITGKTDSRYAKCELTHTCPYAMEIFTANEYWVKAASLMTTDPTGTKDLPDSPFTRIYFMSSMQHGTGRDTIRGVCQQFQNPLDSQAVQRALFTAMDKWATAGTQPPPSQYPKLADGTLVKPEQNSTGFPQIPGVSYTGFKTTRYLLNYGPNFYKTGIPTVNPPVFTAPYQDNPANGPIYPSFVPKTDKDGNDVAGIRLPEVQVPLATYTGWAVRADPQSPDGCEGSGQYIPFARTKAERIASGDPRLSVEERYGNMETYSSMLRDAINNLVKAGFLLPFDAERALHKNVKNVTSQNLLTQK
;
A
#
# COMPACT_ATOMS: atom_id res chain seq x y z
N MET A 1 14.95 -52.16 29.61
CA MET A 1 14.65 -53.51 29.07
C MET A 1 14.61 -53.36 27.56
N ALA A 2 15.66 -53.76 26.95
CA ALA A 2 15.94 -54.82 25.98
C ALA A 2 15.35 -54.48 24.58
N TYR A 3 16.22 -54.05 23.66
CA TYR A 3 16.92 -54.82 22.59
C TYR A 3 15.99 -55.37 21.50
N ASN A 4 16.09 -54.94 20.24
CA ASN A 4 16.91 -55.59 19.24
C ASN A 4 16.98 -54.82 17.90
N SER A 5 18.21 -54.70 17.47
CA SER A 5 18.79 -54.42 16.18
C SER A 5 18.50 -55.52 15.14
N TYR A 6 18.46 -55.18 13.83
CA TYR A 6 19.11 -55.98 12.78
C TYR A 6 19.51 -55.15 11.57
N ALA A 7 20.64 -55.57 11.03
CA ALA A 7 21.53 -54.89 10.10
C ALA A 7 21.21 -55.09 8.61
N THR A 8 21.83 -54.23 7.82
CA THR A 8 22.06 -54.26 6.35
C THR A 8 22.70 -55.56 5.86
N PRO A 9 22.62 -55.87 4.52
CA PRO A 9 23.87 -55.94 3.80
C PRO A 9 23.93 -55.21 2.45
N GLN A 10 25.13 -54.72 2.16
CA GLN A 10 25.65 -54.27 0.87
C GLN A 10 25.84 -55.44 -0.10
N GLN A 11 25.73 -55.18 -1.42
CA GLN A 11 26.57 -55.82 -2.45
C GLN A 11 26.69 -54.97 -3.70
N LYS A 12 27.92 -54.82 -4.15
CA LYS A 12 28.44 -54.30 -5.42
C LYS A 12 28.99 -55.51 -6.24
N PRO A 13 29.58 -55.31 -7.42
CA PRO A 13 29.02 -55.18 -8.77
C PRO A 13 29.52 -56.33 -9.68
N SER A 14 29.03 -56.46 -10.91
CA SER A 14 29.73 -57.22 -11.94
C SER A 14 29.50 -56.60 -13.33
N ASP A 15 30.61 -56.30 -13.98
CA ASP A 15 30.78 -56.00 -15.39
C ASP A 15 30.42 -57.21 -16.27
N GLU A 16 29.77 -56.96 -17.40
CA GLU A 16 29.96 -57.78 -18.57
C GLU A 16 29.76 -57.01 -19.86
N VAL A 17 30.81 -57.03 -20.66
CA VAL A 17 30.94 -56.48 -22.03
C VAL A 17 30.54 -57.57 -22.97
N GLU A 18 29.59 -57.31 -23.89
CA GLU A 18 29.45 -58.18 -25.06
C GLU A 18 29.35 -57.36 -26.34
N ARG A 19 30.08 -57.89 -27.36
CA ARG A 19 30.46 -57.27 -28.64
C ARG A 19 29.40 -57.45 -29.70
N LEU A 20 29.34 -56.50 -30.61
CA LEU A 20 28.63 -56.43 -31.89
C LEU A 20 29.03 -57.58 -32.85
N PRO A 21 28.16 -57.88 -33.81
CA PRO A 21 28.63 -58.18 -35.18
C PRO A 21 28.16 -57.13 -36.20
N THR A 22 29.10 -56.82 -37.05
CA THR A 22 29.07 -56.05 -38.27
C THR A 22 28.29 -56.74 -39.37
N GLU A 23 27.30 -56.06 -39.96
CA GLU A 23 27.04 -56.15 -41.40
C GLU A 23 26.65 -54.77 -41.93
N ALA A 24 27.51 -54.29 -42.83
CA ALA A 24 27.35 -53.07 -43.56
C ALA A 24 26.92 -53.36 -44.98
N VAL A 25 26.37 -52.34 -45.62
CA VAL A 25 26.38 -52.00 -47.02
C VAL A 25 25.03 -52.07 -47.76
N ASN A 26 24.69 -50.84 -48.26
CA ASN A 26 23.76 -50.47 -49.32
C ASN A 26 22.32 -50.09 -48.98
N ILE A 27 22.15 -48.87 -48.47
CA ILE A 27 20.98 -48.03 -48.77
C ILE A 27 21.45 -46.56 -48.74
N TRP A 28 22.18 -46.14 -49.76
CA TRP A 28 22.63 -44.75 -49.90
C TRP A 28 22.27 -44.18 -51.31
N SER A 29 20.96 -43.99 -51.58
CA SER A 29 20.58 -43.17 -52.75
C SER A 29 19.14 -42.57 -52.68
N HIS A 30 18.24 -43.03 -51.84
CA HIS A 30 16.87 -42.46 -51.82
C HIS A 30 16.60 -41.53 -50.63
N GLN A 31 17.43 -41.48 -49.59
CA GLN A 31 17.18 -40.60 -48.43
C GLN A 31 17.75 -39.17 -48.57
N ARG A 32 18.52 -38.87 -49.59
CA ARG A 32 19.05 -37.49 -49.81
C ARG A 32 18.02 -36.52 -50.37
N ALA A 33 17.08 -36.98 -51.20
CA ALA A 33 16.07 -36.12 -51.81
C ALA A 33 14.96 -35.74 -50.81
N GLU A 34 14.59 -36.63 -49.90
CA GLU A 34 13.57 -36.34 -48.89
C GLU A 34 14.09 -35.45 -47.72
N ARG A 35 15.37 -35.61 -47.35
CA ARG A 35 15.97 -34.73 -46.33
C ARG A 35 16.18 -33.28 -46.76
N ILE A 36 16.48 -33.05 -48.03
CA ILE A 36 16.59 -31.69 -48.60
C ILE A 36 15.21 -31.05 -48.72
N GLY A 37 14.15 -31.78 -49.05
CA GLY A 37 12.78 -31.28 -49.08
C GLY A 37 12.22 -30.97 -47.67
N ALA A 38 12.61 -31.76 -46.67
CA ALA A 38 12.22 -31.51 -45.27
C ALA A 38 12.97 -30.31 -44.67
N PHE A 39 14.26 -30.16 -44.95
CA PHE A 39 15.04 -28.99 -44.51
C PHE A 39 14.58 -27.69 -45.18
N LEU A 40 14.21 -27.70 -46.47
CA LEU A 40 13.61 -26.53 -47.11
C LEU A 40 12.22 -26.19 -46.59
N ARG A 41 11.40 -27.19 -46.23
CA ARG A 41 10.08 -26.95 -45.61
C ARG A 41 10.20 -26.45 -44.16
N ILE A 42 11.17 -26.92 -43.37
CA ILE A 42 11.46 -26.43 -42.04
C ILE A 42 12.09 -25.02 -42.09
N ALA A 43 13.01 -24.77 -43.04
CA ALA A 43 13.58 -23.44 -43.24
C ALA A 43 12.53 -22.43 -43.74
N LEU A 44 11.59 -22.83 -44.62
CA LEU A 44 10.51 -21.97 -45.08
C LEU A 44 9.45 -21.75 -43.98
N ALA A 45 9.19 -22.74 -43.13
CA ALA A 45 8.33 -22.60 -41.96
C ALA A 45 8.99 -21.73 -40.88
N CYS A 46 10.30 -21.84 -40.66
CA CYS A 46 11.05 -20.97 -39.75
C CYS A 46 11.16 -19.53 -40.29
N VAL A 47 11.26 -19.32 -41.62
CA VAL A 47 11.23 -17.99 -42.23
C VAL A 47 9.82 -17.40 -42.22
N LEU A 48 8.76 -18.20 -42.38
CA LEU A 48 7.38 -17.75 -42.22
C LEU A 48 7.02 -17.47 -40.74
N VAL A 49 7.58 -18.19 -39.80
CA VAL A 49 7.45 -17.87 -38.35
C VAL A 49 8.31 -16.66 -37.95
N ALA A 50 9.44 -16.44 -38.64
CA ALA A 50 10.28 -15.26 -38.42
C ALA A 50 9.75 -13.99 -39.10
N THR A 51 8.87 -14.10 -40.12
CA THR A 51 8.20 -12.96 -40.78
C THR A 51 6.85 -12.58 -40.10
N PHE A 52 6.29 -13.45 -39.26
CA PHE A 52 5.39 -13.03 -38.20
C PHE A 52 6.23 -12.66 -36.95
N GLY A 53 7.31 -11.91 -37.18
CA GLY A 53 8.03 -11.20 -36.12
C GLY A 53 7.02 -10.39 -35.38
N GLY A 54 6.80 -10.75 -34.11
CA GLY A 54 5.82 -10.09 -33.25
C GLY A 54 5.95 -8.59 -33.46
N MET A 55 4.87 -7.95 -33.88
CA MET A 55 4.79 -6.50 -33.79
C MET A 55 5.25 -6.16 -32.36
N PRO A 56 6.16 -5.20 -32.18
CA PRO A 56 6.57 -4.83 -30.85
C PRO A 56 5.30 -4.56 -30.05
N VAL A 57 5.10 -5.33 -28.98
CA VAL A 57 3.98 -5.11 -28.06
C VAL A 57 4.35 -3.84 -27.34
N HIS A 58 3.80 -2.73 -27.82
CA HIS A 58 4.03 -1.41 -27.23
C HIS A 58 3.29 -1.32 -25.92
N ALA A 59 3.87 -0.61 -24.93
CA ALA A 59 3.13 -0.16 -23.76
C ALA A 59 1.91 0.63 -24.25
N ARG A 60 0.71 0.34 -23.70
CA ARG A 60 -0.56 0.73 -24.34
C ARG A 60 -1.01 2.17 -24.10
N VAL A 61 -0.08 3.10 -23.78
CA VAL A 61 -0.33 4.54 -23.92
C VAL A 61 -0.28 4.88 -25.41
N LYS A 62 -1.43 5.25 -25.95
CA LYS A 62 -1.63 5.55 -27.37
C LYS A 62 -1.34 7.00 -27.74
N LYS A 63 -1.62 7.90 -26.78
CA LYS A 63 -1.52 9.34 -27.00
C LYS A 63 -1.30 10.05 -25.65
N ILE A 64 -0.45 11.08 -25.67
CA ILE A 64 -0.39 12.07 -24.60
C ILE A 64 -0.85 13.42 -25.11
N GLN A 65 -1.55 14.14 -24.27
CA GLN A 65 -1.96 15.53 -24.54
C GLN A 65 -1.41 16.41 -23.43
N ILE A 66 -0.40 17.20 -23.74
CA ILE A 66 0.23 18.11 -22.79
C ILE A 66 -0.65 19.36 -22.68
N SER A 67 -1.05 19.71 -21.48
CA SER A 67 -1.83 20.91 -21.16
C SER A 67 -0.98 22.03 -20.56
N VAL A 68 0.10 21.66 -19.82
CA VAL A 68 1.04 22.60 -19.22
C VAL A 68 2.47 22.14 -19.48
N LYS A 69 3.30 23.04 -19.98
CA LYS A 69 4.75 22.87 -20.00
C LYS A 69 5.39 24.14 -19.46
N GLU A 70 6.08 24.01 -18.33
CA GLU A 70 6.80 25.09 -17.67
C GLU A 70 8.30 24.71 -17.63
N SER A 71 9.11 25.47 -18.37
CA SER A 71 10.53 25.18 -18.53
C SER A 71 11.31 26.52 -18.59
N PRO A 72 12.05 26.89 -17.52
CA PRO A 72 12.19 26.18 -16.25
C PRO A 72 10.99 26.34 -15.31
N THR A 73 10.78 25.35 -14.42
CA THR A 73 9.87 25.42 -13.27
C THR A 73 10.61 25.79 -11.98
N PHE A 74 9.96 25.76 -10.81
CA PHE A 74 10.54 26.15 -9.52
C PHE A 74 11.10 27.59 -9.50
N GLY A 75 10.45 28.54 -10.20
CA GLY A 75 10.96 29.90 -10.32
C GLY A 75 12.31 29.99 -11.03
N GLY A 76 12.73 28.96 -11.73
CA GLY A 76 14.02 28.91 -12.40
C GLY A 76 15.20 28.46 -11.51
N TYR A 77 14.94 27.95 -10.31
CA TYR A 77 15.99 27.46 -9.42
C TYR A 77 16.84 26.37 -10.09
N SER A 78 18.15 26.42 -9.85
CA SER A 78 19.13 25.50 -10.45
C SER A 78 19.90 24.76 -9.38
N TRP A 79 19.78 23.41 -9.36
CA TRP A 79 20.50 22.57 -8.42
C TRP A 79 21.96 22.33 -8.89
N PRO A 80 22.95 22.46 -8.01
CA PRO A 80 24.35 22.21 -8.36
C PRO A 80 24.54 20.81 -8.95
N GLY A 81 25.19 20.71 -10.10
CA GLY A 81 25.47 19.45 -10.80
C GLY A 81 24.31 18.89 -11.63
N VAL A 82 23.06 19.32 -11.38
CA VAL A 82 21.85 18.85 -12.09
C VAL A 82 21.28 19.91 -13.01
N GLY A 83 21.24 21.17 -12.56
CA GLY A 83 20.65 22.27 -13.31
C GLY A 83 19.17 22.51 -12.97
N GLN A 84 18.46 23.07 -13.93
CA GLN A 84 17.04 23.43 -13.81
C GLN A 84 16.14 22.24 -14.18
N TYR A 85 14.91 22.29 -13.66
CA TYR A 85 13.85 21.32 -13.97
C TYR A 85 12.77 21.93 -14.85
N GLU A 86 12.06 21.06 -15.58
CA GLU A 86 10.81 21.39 -16.25
C GLU A 86 9.65 20.57 -15.69
N LYS A 87 8.46 21.17 -15.72
CA LYS A 87 7.17 20.57 -15.39
C LYS A 87 6.36 20.32 -16.63
N ILE A 88 5.83 19.10 -16.77
CA ILE A 88 4.95 18.70 -17.88
C ILE A 88 3.70 18.07 -17.28
N VAL A 89 2.54 18.65 -17.58
CA VAL A 89 1.24 18.16 -17.08
C VAL A 89 0.32 17.92 -18.26
N GLY A 90 -0.51 16.88 -18.17
CA GLY A 90 -1.42 16.58 -19.26
C GLY A 90 -2.31 15.37 -18.97
N ARG A 91 -2.85 14.85 -20.05
CA ARG A 91 -3.69 13.65 -20.04
C ARG A 91 -3.13 12.59 -20.99
N ALA A 92 -3.03 11.38 -20.52
CA ALA A 92 -2.65 10.21 -21.32
C ALA A 92 -3.91 9.39 -21.67
N PHE A 93 -3.90 8.81 -22.85
CA PHE A 93 -4.96 7.96 -23.38
C PHE A 93 -4.37 6.59 -23.65
N GLY A 94 -5.01 5.56 -23.10
CA GLY A 94 -4.60 4.17 -23.24
C GLY A 94 -5.70 3.28 -23.77
N GLU A 95 -5.31 2.11 -24.23
CA GLU A 95 -6.24 1.05 -24.61
C GLU A 95 -5.72 -0.31 -24.15
N LEU A 96 -6.63 -1.22 -23.78
CA LEU A 96 -6.34 -2.58 -23.37
C LEU A 96 -6.97 -3.59 -24.31
N ASP A 97 -6.20 -4.64 -24.62
CA ASP A 97 -6.76 -5.82 -25.25
C ASP A 97 -7.41 -6.71 -24.18
N PRO A 98 -8.75 -6.85 -24.18
CA PRO A 98 -9.40 -7.74 -23.23
C PRO A 98 -9.07 -9.24 -23.47
N LYS A 99 -8.45 -9.59 -24.59
CA LYS A 99 -8.00 -10.95 -24.92
C LYS A 99 -6.57 -11.22 -24.47
N ASP A 100 -5.78 -10.18 -24.12
CA ASP A 100 -4.41 -10.39 -23.62
C ASP A 100 -4.49 -11.05 -22.23
N PRO A 101 -3.80 -12.19 -22.01
CA PRO A 101 -3.78 -12.88 -20.72
C PRO A 101 -3.33 -12.00 -19.54
N LYS A 102 -2.49 -10.97 -19.79
CA LYS A 102 -2.03 -10.03 -18.77
C LYS A 102 -3.13 -9.08 -18.29
N ASN A 103 -4.16 -8.87 -19.12
CA ASN A 103 -5.32 -8.05 -18.80
C ASN A 103 -6.53 -8.88 -18.33
N ALA A 104 -6.51 -10.20 -18.54
CA ALA A 104 -7.62 -11.10 -18.20
C ALA A 104 -7.98 -11.13 -16.70
N VAL A 105 -7.06 -10.68 -15.84
CA VAL A 105 -7.28 -10.56 -14.39
C VAL A 105 -8.21 -9.40 -14.03
N ILE A 106 -8.43 -8.42 -14.93
CA ILE A 106 -9.27 -7.25 -14.68
C ILE A 106 -10.74 -7.66 -14.76
N VAL A 107 -11.42 -7.54 -13.63
CA VAL A 107 -12.84 -7.88 -13.52
C VAL A 107 -13.68 -7.00 -14.44
N ASP A 108 -14.64 -7.60 -15.14
CA ASP A 108 -15.55 -6.93 -16.08
C ASP A 108 -14.89 -6.27 -17.32
N LEU A 109 -13.59 -6.44 -17.56
CA LEU A 109 -12.94 -5.87 -18.72
C LEU A 109 -13.58 -6.33 -20.04
N GLN A 110 -14.01 -7.60 -20.10
CA GLN A 110 -14.71 -8.17 -21.28
C GLN A 110 -16.07 -7.51 -21.56
N LEU A 111 -16.68 -6.93 -20.52
CA LEU A 111 -17.99 -6.29 -20.56
C LEU A 111 -17.90 -4.76 -20.78
N ALA A 112 -16.70 -4.21 -20.82
CA ALA A 112 -16.47 -2.81 -21.13
C ALA A 112 -16.73 -2.53 -22.63
N PRO A 113 -17.19 -1.31 -22.99
CA PRO A 113 -17.30 -0.87 -24.38
C PRO A 113 -15.94 -0.99 -25.08
N LYS A 114 -15.98 -1.39 -26.36
CA LYS A 114 -14.78 -1.58 -27.18
C LYS A 114 -14.80 -0.63 -28.37
N ASN A 115 -13.64 -0.10 -28.72
CA ASN A 115 -13.46 0.67 -29.93
C ASN A 115 -13.49 -0.22 -31.20
N ALA A 116 -13.34 0.38 -32.40
CA ALA A 116 -13.37 -0.32 -33.66
C ALA A 116 -12.32 -1.45 -33.78
N ASN A 117 -11.25 -1.40 -33.01
CA ASN A 117 -10.18 -2.39 -32.96
C ASN A 117 -10.42 -3.47 -31.89
N GLY A 118 -11.59 -3.47 -31.23
CA GLY A 118 -11.93 -4.41 -30.18
C GLY A 118 -11.22 -4.17 -28.85
N LYS A 119 -10.64 -2.99 -28.63
CA LYS A 119 -9.89 -2.60 -27.43
C LYS A 119 -10.75 -1.75 -26.51
N VAL A 120 -10.47 -1.81 -25.22
CA VAL A 120 -11.12 -1.01 -24.17
C VAL A 120 -10.30 0.25 -23.91
N GLU A 121 -10.91 1.42 -24.05
CA GLU A 121 -10.24 2.72 -23.90
C GLU A 121 -10.36 3.26 -22.48
N TYR A 122 -9.32 3.98 -22.04
CA TYR A 122 -9.29 4.72 -20.78
C TYR A 122 -8.39 5.94 -20.91
N SER A 123 -8.48 6.89 -19.98
CA SER A 123 -7.58 8.06 -19.96
C SER A 123 -7.34 8.53 -18.54
N PHE A 124 -6.16 9.09 -18.28
CA PHE A 124 -5.75 9.53 -16.95
C PHE A 124 -4.89 10.77 -16.99
N ASP A 125 -4.93 11.55 -15.91
CA ASP A 125 -4.07 12.71 -15.73
C ASP A 125 -2.65 12.27 -15.41
N PHE A 126 -1.65 13.02 -15.89
CA PHE A 126 -0.26 12.83 -15.51
C PHE A 126 0.42 14.16 -15.15
N TYR A 127 1.43 14.07 -14.30
CA TYR A 127 2.29 15.17 -13.88
C TYR A 127 3.72 14.66 -13.82
N LEU A 128 4.65 15.33 -14.51
CA LEU A 128 6.05 14.95 -14.63
C LEU A 128 6.96 16.14 -14.29
N LEU A 129 7.94 15.90 -13.43
CA LEU A 129 9.08 16.78 -13.17
C LEU A 129 10.35 16.07 -13.61
N LYS A 130 11.21 16.75 -14.38
CA LYS A 130 12.47 16.18 -14.83
C LYS A 130 13.54 17.25 -15.01
N PRO A 131 14.83 16.92 -14.92
CA PRO A 131 15.90 17.82 -15.35
C PRO A 131 15.67 18.25 -16.81
N ILE A 132 15.88 19.54 -17.13
CA ILE A 132 15.82 20.02 -18.51
C ILE A 132 16.88 19.30 -19.35
N ASP A 133 18.11 19.23 -18.84
CA ASP A 133 19.21 18.46 -19.40
C ASP A 133 19.24 17.07 -18.74
N LEU A 134 18.67 16.06 -19.41
CA LEU A 134 18.62 14.69 -18.90
C LEU A 134 20.01 14.08 -18.66
N SER A 135 21.04 14.52 -19.40
CA SER A 135 22.41 14.02 -19.21
C SER A 135 23.01 14.37 -17.86
N LYS A 136 22.44 15.35 -17.15
CA LYS A 136 22.77 15.74 -15.79
C LYS A 136 21.90 15.10 -14.72
N GLY A 137 20.85 14.38 -15.11
CA GLY A 137 20.04 13.56 -14.25
C GLY A 137 20.76 12.28 -13.84
N ASN A 138 20.18 11.54 -12.89
CA ASN A 138 20.69 10.24 -12.47
C ASN A 138 20.09 9.07 -13.27
N HIS A 139 19.31 9.34 -14.31
CA HIS A 139 18.65 8.37 -15.18
C HIS A 139 17.67 7.45 -14.43
N LYS A 140 17.09 7.94 -13.33
CA LYS A 140 16.14 7.21 -12.48
C LYS A 140 14.88 8.04 -12.26
N MET A 141 13.77 7.35 -12.08
CA MET A 141 12.49 7.99 -11.83
C MET A 141 11.87 7.50 -10.53
N VAL A 142 11.32 8.43 -9.76
CA VAL A 142 10.42 8.15 -8.63
C VAL A 142 8.99 8.32 -9.13
N TYR A 143 8.19 7.28 -9.01
CA TYR A 143 6.78 7.29 -9.32
C TYR A 143 5.94 7.22 -8.06
N GLU A 144 5.02 8.16 -7.91
CA GLU A 144 4.01 8.12 -6.86
C GLU A 144 2.61 7.98 -7.48
N PRO A 145 1.90 6.85 -7.29
CA PRO A 145 0.45 6.79 -7.50
C PRO A 145 -0.22 7.64 -6.40
N PRO A 146 -0.91 8.73 -6.76
CA PRO A 146 -1.39 9.70 -5.78
C PRO A 146 -2.45 9.13 -4.83
N ASN A 147 -2.39 9.51 -3.55
CA ASN A 147 -3.36 9.10 -2.54
C ASN A 147 -4.68 9.89 -2.72
N ARG A 148 -5.74 9.23 -3.20
CA ARG A 148 -7.01 9.88 -3.57
C ARG A 148 -6.80 11.11 -4.46
N GLY A 149 -5.92 10.97 -5.46
CA GLY A 149 -5.54 12.03 -6.37
C GLY A 149 -4.50 13.01 -5.86
N ARG A 150 -4.16 12.99 -4.57
CA ARG A 150 -3.22 13.95 -3.93
C ARG A 150 -1.81 13.41 -3.88
N LYS A 151 -0.84 14.27 -4.19
CA LYS A 151 0.59 13.96 -4.10
C LYS A 151 1.07 14.04 -2.66
N THR A 152 1.85 13.06 -2.21
CA THR A 152 2.39 12.95 -0.84
C THR A 152 3.91 12.96 -0.78
N ILE A 153 4.60 13.04 -1.90
CA ILE A 153 6.07 13.01 -2.05
C ILE A 153 6.80 14.03 -1.17
N ALA A 154 6.11 15.10 -0.74
CA ALA A 154 6.67 16.11 0.14
C ALA A 154 7.30 15.53 1.43
N ALA A 155 6.79 14.42 1.94
CA ALA A 155 7.32 13.76 3.13
C ALA A 155 8.76 13.26 2.90
N LEU A 156 9.01 12.54 1.80
CA LEU A 156 10.35 12.13 1.40
C LEU A 156 11.20 13.33 0.99
N ASN A 157 10.64 14.26 0.22
CA ASN A 157 11.34 15.35 -0.46
C ASN A 157 11.48 16.64 0.39
N ARG A 158 11.45 16.51 1.71
CA ARG A 158 11.65 17.59 2.68
C ARG A 158 10.75 18.81 2.45
N GLY A 159 9.47 18.58 2.19
CA GLY A 159 8.45 19.63 2.04
C GLY A 159 8.21 20.09 0.60
N VAL A 160 9.07 19.72 -0.35
CA VAL A 160 8.85 20.01 -1.76
C VAL A 160 7.99 18.92 -2.38
N GLY A 161 6.72 19.24 -2.73
CA GLY A 161 5.91 18.26 -3.43
C GLY A 161 4.42 18.19 -3.13
N ALA A 162 3.88 19.09 -2.31
CA ALA A 162 2.43 19.15 -2.06
C ALA A 162 1.70 19.80 -3.25
N LYS A 163 0.46 19.41 -3.55
CA LYS A 163 -0.43 19.96 -4.58
C LYS A 163 0.23 20.12 -5.96
N ASP A 164 0.85 21.27 -6.24
CA ASP A 164 1.68 21.54 -7.42
C ASP A 164 3.16 21.61 -7.02
N PRO A 165 3.90 20.50 -7.07
CA PRO A 165 5.30 20.46 -6.67
C PRO A 165 6.19 21.47 -7.38
N GLY A 166 5.95 21.70 -8.68
CA GLY A 166 6.75 22.61 -9.51
C GLY A 166 6.56 24.10 -9.21
N SER A 167 5.50 24.48 -8.49
CA SER A 167 5.23 25.88 -8.15
C SER A 167 6.02 26.41 -6.95
N VAL A 168 6.77 25.57 -6.25
CA VAL A 168 7.58 25.97 -5.08
C VAL A 168 8.70 26.92 -5.54
N GLN A 169 8.83 28.08 -4.88
CA GLN A 169 9.83 29.12 -5.18
C GLN A 169 10.69 29.49 -3.96
N ASP A 170 10.46 28.88 -2.81
CA ASP A 170 11.29 29.07 -1.62
C ASP A 170 12.67 28.42 -1.84
N GLU A 171 13.66 29.25 -2.09
CA GLU A 171 15.05 28.79 -2.37
C GLU A 171 15.64 27.97 -1.25
N ALA A 172 15.37 28.30 0.02
CA ALA A 172 15.88 27.53 1.16
C ALA A 172 15.23 26.15 1.21
N LEU A 173 13.95 26.03 0.88
CA LEU A 173 13.25 24.76 0.78
C LEU A 173 13.77 23.94 -0.41
N LEU A 174 13.95 24.56 -1.57
CA LEU A 174 14.47 23.94 -2.79
C LEU A 174 15.89 23.41 -2.61
N ALA A 175 16.78 24.23 -2.02
CA ALA A 175 18.17 23.84 -1.72
C ALA A 175 18.24 22.61 -0.78
N ASN A 176 17.26 22.48 0.14
CA ASN A 176 17.18 21.38 1.09
C ASN A 176 16.36 20.18 0.57
N SER A 177 15.80 20.24 -0.64
CA SER A 177 15.04 19.13 -1.21
C SER A 177 15.90 17.85 -1.30
N PHE A 178 15.24 16.67 -1.29
CA PHE A 178 15.98 15.40 -1.23
C PHE A 178 16.22 14.79 -2.62
N LEU A 179 15.23 14.84 -3.52
CA LEU A 179 15.29 14.15 -4.81
C LEU A 179 15.96 14.97 -5.91
N MET A 180 15.67 16.29 -5.98
CA MET A 180 16.16 17.13 -7.08
C MET A 180 17.69 17.29 -7.09
N PRO A 181 18.39 17.52 -5.95
CA PRO A 181 19.84 17.58 -5.95
C PRO A 181 20.52 16.29 -6.40
N GLN A 182 19.78 15.16 -6.36
CA GLN A 182 20.26 13.85 -6.81
C GLN A 182 19.90 13.57 -8.28
N GLY A 183 19.18 14.45 -8.95
CA GLY A 183 18.85 14.36 -10.37
C GLY A 183 17.73 13.38 -10.73
N TYR A 184 16.85 13.02 -9.79
CA TYR A 184 15.70 12.16 -10.08
C TYR A 184 14.65 12.88 -10.92
N SER A 185 14.08 12.17 -11.92
CA SER A 185 12.77 12.52 -12.47
C SER A 185 11.67 12.06 -11.52
N ILE A 186 10.55 12.78 -11.45
CA ILE A 186 9.42 12.46 -10.57
C ILE A 186 8.14 12.43 -11.40
N SER A 187 7.37 11.35 -11.31
CA SER A 187 6.13 11.19 -12.07
C SER A 187 4.96 10.80 -11.18
N PHE A 188 3.77 11.31 -11.53
CA PHE A 188 2.49 11.01 -10.93
C PHE A 188 1.47 10.72 -12.02
N SER A 189 0.53 9.81 -11.78
CA SER A 189 -0.59 9.59 -12.71
C SER A 189 -1.86 9.14 -11.99
N GLY A 190 -3.02 9.48 -12.56
CA GLY A 190 -4.32 9.09 -12.03
C GLY A 190 -4.57 7.59 -12.17
N TRP A 191 -5.12 6.97 -11.11
CA TRP A 191 -5.48 5.55 -11.07
C TRP A 191 -6.82 5.30 -10.38
N ASP A 192 -7.30 6.24 -9.57
CA ASP A 192 -8.53 6.18 -8.77
C ASP A 192 -9.58 7.11 -9.38
N ALA A 193 -10.66 6.52 -9.92
CA ALA A 193 -11.75 7.29 -10.55
C ALA A 193 -12.58 8.07 -9.51
N SER A 194 -12.54 7.67 -8.24
CA SER A 194 -13.25 8.34 -7.13
C SER A 194 -12.45 9.51 -6.52
N ALA A 195 -11.24 9.79 -7.05
CA ALA A 195 -10.35 10.81 -6.50
C ALA A 195 -10.89 12.25 -6.59
N GLY A 196 -11.93 12.45 -7.39
CA GLY A 196 -12.48 13.79 -7.66
C GLY A 196 -11.59 14.61 -8.61
N ILE A 197 -12.04 15.79 -8.99
CA ILE A 197 -11.32 16.69 -9.90
C ILE A 197 -11.07 18.00 -9.18
N SER A 198 -9.80 18.41 -9.11
CA SER A 198 -9.39 19.74 -8.67
C SER A 198 -8.27 20.24 -9.55
N SER A 199 -8.58 21.06 -10.54
CA SER A 199 -7.58 21.63 -11.45
C SER A 199 -6.58 22.56 -10.74
N ALA A 200 -7.01 23.26 -9.71
CA ALA A 200 -6.16 24.18 -8.94
C ALA A 200 -5.06 23.46 -8.15
N ASP A 201 -5.31 22.22 -7.74
CA ASP A 201 -4.37 21.42 -6.94
C ASP A 201 -3.66 20.34 -7.78
N PHE A 202 -3.86 20.29 -9.09
CA PHE A 202 -3.40 19.21 -9.97
C PHE A 202 -3.72 17.82 -9.37
N ASN A 203 -4.95 17.66 -8.90
CA ASN A 203 -5.45 16.38 -8.39
C ASN A 203 -5.53 15.38 -9.56
N MET A 204 -4.99 14.18 -9.37
CA MET A 204 -4.85 13.19 -10.44
C MET A 204 -6.00 12.19 -10.42
N THR A 205 -6.74 12.07 -11.54
CA THR A 205 -7.85 11.15 -11.69
C THR A 205 -7.74 10.34 -12.98
N ILE A 206 -8.59 9.32 -13.11
CA ILE A 206 -8.71 8.46 -14.27
C ILE A 206 -10.17 8.40 -14.75
N ALA A 207 -10.39 8.41 -16.05
CA ALA A 207 -11.69 8.13 -16.65
C ALA A 207 -11.73 6.67 -17.11
N LEU A 208 -12.70 5.93 -16.59
CA LEU A 208 -12.85 4.50 -16.77
C LEU A 208 -14.17 4.17 -17.47
N PRO A 209 -14.24 3.10 -18.27
CA PRO A 209 -15.47 2.65 -18.90
C PRO A 209 -16.42 2.03 -17.87
N ILE A 210 -17.70 2.10 -18.18
CA ILE A 210 -18.78 1.41 -17.47
C ILE A 210 -19.05 0.07 -18.19
N ALA A 211 -19.03 -1.02 -17.44
CA ALA A 211 -19.38 -2.35 -17.97
C ALA A 211 -20.87 -2.43 -18.28
N ARG A 212 -21.23 -3.19 -19.34
CA ARG A 212 -22.59 -3.40 -19.84
C ARG A 212 -22.87 -4.87 -20.08
N ASN A 213 -24.13 -5.24 -20.02
CA ASN A 213 -24.58 -6.54 -20.53
C ASN A 213 -24.33 -6.64 -22.04
N ALA A 214 -24.36 -7.85 -22.60
CA ALA A 214 -24.09 -8.08 -24.02
C ALA A 214 -25.08 -7.38 -24.95
N ASP A 215 -26.29 -7.13 -24.48
CA ASP A 215 -27.34 -6.36 -25.18
C ASP A 215 -27.24 -4.84 -25.02
N GLY A 216 -26.21 -4.36 -24.32
CA GLY A 216 -25.97 -2.95 -24.03
C GLY A 216 -26.76 -2.42 -22.81
N SER A 217 -27.62 -3.22 -22.20
CA SER A 217 -28.36 -2.82 -21.02
C SER A 217 -27.46 -2.62 -19.79
N PRO A 218 -27.90 -1.82 -18.79
CA PRO A 218 -27.14 -1.64 -17.56
C PRO A 218 -26.96 -2.95 -16.80
N ILE A 219 -25.76 -3.20 -16.30
CA ILE A 219 -25.52 -4.23 -15.29
C ILE A 219 -26.04 -3.70 -13.96
N THR A 220 -26.80 -4.52 -13.24
CA THR A 220 -27.28 -4.22 -11.89
C THR A 220 -26.82 -5.29 -10.90
N GLY A 221 -26.70 -4.94 -9.63
CA GLY A 221 -26.31 -5.91 -8.59
C GLY A 221 -26.11 -5.28 -7.22
N PRO A 222 -25.74 -6.11 -6.23
CA PRO A 222 -25.62 -5.68 -4.83
C PRO A 222 -24.41 -4.77 -4.62
N ALA A 223 -24.65 -3.61 -4.00
CA ALA A 223 -23.62 -2.68 -3.56
C ALA A 223 -23.78 -2.37 -2.07
N TYR A 224 -22.68 -1.98 -1.44
CA TYR A 224 -22.57 -1.70 -0.01
C TYR A 224 -21.79 -0.41 0.20
N GLU A 225 -22.29 0.47 1.05
CA GLU A 225 -21.62 1.70 1.44
C GLU A 225 -21.42 1.73 2.96
N TYR A 226 -20.23 2.12 3.39
CA TYR A 226 -19.91 2.39 4.78
C TYR A 226 -19.77 3.90 4.99
N ILE A 227 -20.64 4.47 5.81
CA ILE A 227 -20.87 5.91 5.85
C ILE A 227 -20.51 6.46 7.22
N VAL A 228 -19.57 7.41 7.25
CA VAL A 228 -19.19 8.15 8.45
C VAL A 228 -19.00 9.62 8.08
N ASN A 229 -19.67 10.52 8.81
CA ASN A 229 -19.58 11.98 8.63
C ASN A 229 -19.92 12.52 7.24
N PRO A 230 -21.02 12.14 6.62
CA PRO A 230 -21.38 12.61 5.26
C PRO A 230 -22.04 14.00 5.22
N GLY A 231 -22.44 14.58 6.35
CA GLY A 231 -23.27 15.78 6.41
C GLY A 231 -24.77 15.46 6.32
N ALA A 232 -25.54 16.25 5.56
CA ALA A 232 -26.98 16.00 5.38
C ALA A 232 -27.32 15.09 4.19
N SER A 233 -26.34 14.79 3.35
CA SER A 233 -26.50 13.92 2.17
C SER A 233 -25.23 13.10 1.96
N TYR A 234 -25.41 11.87 1.49
CA TYR A 234 -24.34 10.96 1.12
C TYR A 234 -24.43 10.58 -0.35
N VAL A 235 -23.37 10.86 -1.11
CA VAL A 235 -23.28 10.51 -2.53
C VAL A 235 -22.85 9.05 -2.64
N LEU A 236 -23.66 8.22 -3.31
CA LEU A 236 -23.39 6.82 -3.56
C LEU A 236 -22.22 6.65 -4.54
N ALA A 237 -21.44 5.60 -4.37
CA ALA A 237 -20.36 5.27 -5.31
C ALA A 237 -20.91 4.89 -6.69
N TYR A 238 -22.07 4.25 -6.71
CA TYR A 238 -22.80 3.85 -7.91
C TYR A 238 -24.26 4.27 -7.82
N PRO A 239 -24.88 4.76 -8.92
CA PRO A 239 -26.28 5.12 -8.88
C PRO A 239 -27.15 3.92 -8.53
N ALA A 240 -28.21 4.12 -7.76
CA ALA A 240 -29.20 3.11 -7.46
C ALA A 240 -29.94 2.68 -8.76
N ALA A 241 -30.14 1.38 -8.91
CA ALA A 241 -30.88 0.82 -10.05
C ALA A 241 -32.38 1.05 -9.91
N THR A 242 -32.88 1.22 -8.69
CA THR A 242 -34.28 1.50 -8.35
C THR A 242 -34.33 2.43 -7.14
N LEU A 243 -35.38 3.25 -7.08
CA LEU A 243 -35.67 4.10 -5.92
C LEU A 243 -36.64 3.41 -4.93
N ASP A 244 -37.00 2.16 -5.19
CA ASP A 244 -37.82 1.34 -4.28
C ASP A 244 -37.00 1.03 -3.00
N GLN A 245 -37.34 1.68 -1.91
CA GLN A 245 -36.70 1.52 -0.62
C GLN A 245 -36.81 0.10 -0.06
N SER A 246 -37.80 -0.71 -0.50
CA SER A 246 -37.90 -2.12 -0.10
C SER A 246 -36.76 -3.00 -0.62
N LYS A 247 -35.95 -2.48 -1.57
CA LYS A 247 -34.74 -3.13 -2.14
C LYS A 247 -33.45 -2.62 -1.55
N ALA A 248 -33.54 -1.81 -0.48
CA ALA A 248 -32.37 -1.25 0.19
C ALA A 248 -32.54 -1.29 1.71
N THR A 249 -31.43 -1.27 2.41
CA THR A 249 -31.41 -1.23 3.88
C THR A 249 -30.38 -0.19 4.34
N LEU A 250 -30.81 0.75 5.14
CA LEU A 250 -29.96 1.67 5.88
C LEU A 250 -29.95 1.25 7.34
N THR A 251 -28.76 1.07 7.91
CA THR A 251 -28.60 0.80 9.34
C THR A 251 -27.78 1.89 10.02
N HIS A 252 -27.90 1.99 11.33
CA HIS A 252 -27.20 2.94 12.19
C HIS A 252 -26.72 2.25 13.46
N ARG A 253 -25.53 2.62 13.94
CA ARG A 253 -24.98 2.25 15.23
C ARG A 253 -23.99 3.28 15.73
N VAL A 254 -23.79 3.37 17.05
CA VAL A 254 -22.83 4.28 17.70
C VAL A 254 -21.48 3.61 17.80
N HIS A 255 -21.42 2.37 18.31
CA HIS A 255 -20.17 1.63 18.51
C HIS A 255 -19.98 0.53 17.46
N LEU A 256 -18.74 0.14 17.25
CA LEU A 256 -18.38 -0.92 16.30
C LEU A 256 -19.03 -2.27 16.63
N ASN A 257 -19.20 -2.57 17.91
CA ASN A 257 -19.76 -3.84 18.39
C ASN A 257 -21.27 -3.78 18.68
N ASP A 258 -21.92 -2.64 18.47
CA ASP A 258 -23.38 -2.54 18.60
C ASP A 258 -24.06 -3.34 17.50
N ILE A 259 -25.23 -3.89 17.82
CA ILE A 259 -26.11 -4.47 16.82
C ILE A 259 -26.67 -3.31 15.95
N PRO A 260 -26.43 -3.32 14.64
CA PRO A 260 -26.94 -2.25 13.77
C PRO A 260 -28.47 -2.17 13.81
N GLU A 261 -29.02 -1.00 14.08
CA GLU A 261 -30.46 -0.73 14.05
C GLU A 261 -30.89 -0.31 12.65
N THR A 262 -31.96 -0.91 12.12
CA THR A 262 -32.51 -0.52 10.81
C THR A 262 -33.19 0.84 10.90
N VAL A 263 -32.77 1.80 10.08
CA VAL A 263 -33.48 3.06 9.88
C VAL A 263 -34.72 2.78 9.03
N PRO A 264 -35.95 3.03 9.53
CA PRO A 264 -37.18 2.71 8.79
C PRO A 264 -37.24 3.52 7.49
N ALA A 265 -37.97 3.01 6.47
CA ALA A 265 -38.12 3.68 5.18
C ALA A 265 -38.67 5.11 5.29
N SER A 266 -39.45 5.42 6.34
CA SER A 266 -39.88 6.79 6.63
C SER A 266 -38.79 7.71 7.20
N GLY A 267 -37.60 7.19 7.52
CA GLY A 267 -36.50 7.93 8.12
C GLY A 267 -35.41 8.34 7.15
N TRP A 268 -35.46 7.90 5.89
CA TRP A 268 -34.46 8.25 4.87
C TRP A 268 -35.08 8.26 3.47
N GLN A 269 -34.39 8.82 2.48
CA GLN A 269 -34.82 8.84 1.08
C GLN A 269 -33.67 8.86 0.09
N TYR A 270 -33.91 8.37 -1.12
CA TYR A 270 -33.05 8.69 -2.26
C TYR A 270 -33.31 10.12 -2.75
N ASN A 271 -32.28 10.74 -3.37
CA ASN A 271 -32.56 11.86 -4.27
C ASN A 271 -33.22 11.39 -5.57
N ALA A 272 -33.73 12.33 -6.37
CA ALA A 272 -34.56 12.01 -7.53
C ALA A 272 -33.86 11.17 -8.63
N ASP A 273 -32.55 11.28 -8.78
CA ASP A 273 -31.77 10.54 -9.78
C ASP A 273 -31.10 9.27 -9.23
N GLY A 274 -31.27 8.99 -7.93
CA GLY A 274 -30.72 7.81 -7.28
C GLY A 274 -29.20 7.85 -7.08
N THR A 275 -28.58 9.02 -7.10
CA THR A 275 -27.12 9.17 -6.91
C THR A 275 -26.72 9.49 -5.48
N SER A 276 -27.67 9.79 -4.60
CA SER A 276 -27.42 10.06 -3.18
C SER A 276 -28.61 9.66 -2.29
N ILE A 277 -28.33 9.58 -0.99
CA ILE A 277 -29.34 9.39 0.05
C ILE A 277 -29.24 10.48 1.11
N GLY A 278 -30.32 10.75 1.83
CA GLY A 278 -30.38 11.64 2.97
C GLY A 278 -31.39 11.17 4.01
N LEU A 279 -31.22 11.65 5.24
CA LEU A 279 -32.16 11.37 6.32
C LEU A 279 -33.42 12.27 6.21
N LEU A 280 -34.52 11.83 6.81
CA LEU A 280 -35.77 12.57 6.90
C LEU A 280 -35.99 13.08 8.36
N PRO A 281 -36.59 14.29 8.52
CA PRO A 281 -36.99 15.26 7.47
C PRO A 281 -35.81 15.73 6.61
N ALA A 282 -36.05 16.14 5.37
CA ALA A 282 -35.02 16.59 4.45
C ALA A 282 -34.12 17.67 5.09
N GLY A 283 -32.81 17.53 4.94
CA GLY A 283 -31.80 18.40 5.57
C GLY A 283 -31.30 17.90 6.94
N THR A 284 -31.88 16.82 7.49
CA THR A 284 -31.35 16.17 8.69
C THR A 284 -29.95 15.64 8.43
N ALA A 285 -28.97 16.06 9.23
CA ALA A 285 -27.61 15.55 9.12
C ALA A 285 -27.51 14.15 9.71
N PHE A 286 -26.68 13.31 9.12
CA PHE A 286 -26.23 12.07 9.75
C PHE A 286 -25.47 12.41 11.04
N VAL A 287 -25.64 11.58 12.06
CA VAL A 287 -24.98 11.84 13.37
C VAL A 287 -23.47 11.72 13.18
N LYS A 288 -22.77 12.75 13.64
CA LYS A 288 -21.32 12.84 13.47
C LYS A 288 -20.60 11.71 14.21
N ASN A 289 -19.68 11.06 13.52
CA ASN A 289 -18.87 9.94 14.00
C ASN A 289 -19.64 8.62 14.25
N ASP A 290 -20.94 8.57 14.11
CA ASP A 290 -21.68 7.32 14.13
C ASP A 290 -21.48 6.56 12.81
N ILE A 291 -21.80 5.30 12.81
CA ILE A 291 -21.66 4.39 11.69
C ILE A 291 -23.02 4.16 11.04
N TYR A 292 -23.10 4.45 9.74
CA TYR A 292 -24.23 4.04 8.93
C TYR A 292 -23.74 3.06 7.87
N GLU A 293 -24.53 2.04 7.57
CA GLU A 293 -24.25 1.06 6.52
C GLU A 293 -25.44 0.99 5.58
N PHE A 294 -25.19 1.12 4.29
CA PHE A 294 -26.25 1.14 3.28
C PHE A 294 -26.02 0.07 2.24
N SER A 295 -26.96 -0.85 2.14
CA SER A 295 -26.98 -1.92 1.14
C SER A 295 -28.13 -1.68 0.16
N TYR A 296 -27.84 -1.72 -1.13
CA TYR A 296 -28.80 -1.39 -2.18
C TYR A 296 -28.50 -2.13 -3.48
N VAL A 297 -29.39 -2.02 -4.46
CA VAL A 297 -29.15 -2.51 -5.81
C VAL A 297 -28.61 -1.36 -6.65
N ALA A 298 -27.32 -1.46 -7.01
CA ALA A 298 -26.64 -0.49 -7.86
C ALA A 298 -26.76 -0.80 -9.35
N LYS A 299 -26.44 0.17 -10.20
CA LYS A 299 -26.31 0.02 -11.66
C LYS A 299 -25.06 0.66 -12.18
N ASN A 300 -24.61 0.26 -13.39
CA ASN A 300 -23.51 0.86 -14.13
C ASN A 300 -22.14 0.72 -13.43
N PRO A 301 -21.63 -0.50 -13.18
CA PRO A 301 -20.35 -0.70 -12.53
C PRO A 301 -19.20 -0.17 -13.37
N THR A 302 -18.32 0.59 -12.75
CA THR A 302 -17.06 1.06 -13.34
C THR A 302 -16.03 -0.07 -13.32
N VAL A 303 -15.23 -0.21 -14.40
CA VAL A 303 -14.19 -1.23 -14.50
C VAL A 303 -12.92 -0.70 -13.78
N ASN A 304 -12.96 -0.63 -12.45
CA ASN A 304 -11.92 0.01 -11.64
C ASN A 304 -10.56 -0.69 -11.75
N GLY A 305 -10.52 -2.01 -12.00
CA GLY A 305 -9.28 -2.76 -12.17
C GLY A 305 -8.37 -2.25 -13.30
N ILE A 306 -8.89 -1.44 -14.24
CA ILE A 306 -8.09 -0.75 -15.27
C ILE A 306 -7.08 0.22 -14.64
N GLY A 307 -7.33 0.73 -13.43
CA GLY A 307 -6.38 1.57 -12.71
C GLY A 307 -5.00 0.91 -12.51
N PHE A 308 -4.95 -0.41 -12.30
CA PHE A 308 -3.68 -1.16 -12.25
C PHE A 308 -2.96 -1.14 -13.61
N ALA A 309 -3.70 -1.36 -14.70
CA ALA A 309 -3.13 -1.31 -16.04
C ALA A 309 -2.64 0.10 -16.39
N ALA A 310 -3.36 1.15 -16.01
CA ALA A 310 -2.94 2.54 -16.23
C ALA A 310 -1.60 2.85 -15.55
N VAL A 311 -1.40 2.40 -14.31
CA VAL A 311 -0.11 2.52 -13.59
C VAL A 311 0.98 1.74 -14.30
N ARG A 312 0.73 0.50 -14.71
CA ARG A 312 1.65 -0.34 -15.48
C ARG A 312 2.07 0.33 -16.77
N ASP A 313 1.09 0.72 -17.57
CA ASP A 313 1.30 1.16 -18.95
C ASP A 313 1.97 2.54 -19.03
N TRP A 314 1.62 3.45 -18.10
CA TRP A 314 2.28 4.75 -18.00
C TRP A 314 3.77 4.63 -17.71
N ASN A 315 4.14 3.86 -16.68
CA ASN A 315 5.54 3.68 -16.30
C ASN A 315 6.34 2.87 -17.34
N ALA A 316 5.71 1.88 -17.95
CA ALA A 316 6.33 1.14 -19.07
C ALA A 316 6.55 2.04 -20.28
N TRP A 317 5.60 2.91 -20.63
CA TRP A 317 5.72 3.86 -21.73
C TRP A 317 6.85 4.87 -21.49
N LEU A 318 6.90 5.49 -20.30
CA LEU A 318 7.98 6.43 -19.93
C LEU A 318 9.37 5.78 -20.03
N ARG A 319 9.48 4.49 -19.73
CA ARG A 319 10.77 3.78 -19.69
C ARG A 319 11.20 3.20 -21.04
N TYR A 320 10.25 2.70 -21.84
CA TYR A 320 10.58 1.84 -22.98
C TYR A 320 10.24 2.44 -24.33
N GLU A 321 9.35 3.43 -24.40
CA GLU A 321 8.89 3.97 -25.67
C GLU A 321 9.56 5.32 -25.99
N THR A 322 9.68 5.64 -27.27
CA THR A 322 10.30 6.89 -27.72
C THR A 322 9.26 7.98 -28.02
N LYS A 323 8.06 7.58 -28.41
CA LYS A 323 6.93 8.45 -28.77
C LYS A 323 5.61 7.70 -28.65
N ASP A 324 4.52 8.42 -28.65
CA ASP A 324 3.17 7.87 -28.74
C ASP A 324 2.78 7.55 -30.20
N ASP A 325 1.60 6.94 -30.42
CA ASP A 325 1.11 6.58 -31.77
C ASP A 325 0.83 7.80 -32.66
N SER A 326 0.63 8.99 -32.08
CA SER A 326 0.47 10.26 -32.82
C SER A 326 1.80 10.93 -33.17
N GLY A 327 2.92 10.37 -32.74
CA GLY A 327 4.26 10.90 -32.96
C GLY A 327 4.73 11.89 -31.89
N THR A 328 3.94 12.12 -30.80
CA THR A 328 4.36 12.99 -29.70
C THR A 328 5.51 12.34 -28.93
N PRO A 329 6.67 13.01 -28.80
CA PRO A 329 7.83 12.44 -28.14
C PRO A 329 7.56 12.13 -26.66
N ASN A 330 8.10 10.99 -26.19
CA ASN A 330 8.17 10.70 -24.76
C ASN A 330 9.22 11.62 -24.12
N PRO A 331 8.86 12.42 -23.10
CA PRO A 331 9.79 13.35 -22.46
C PRO A 331 11.01 12.70 -21.77
N LEU A 332 10.96 11.39 -21.54
CA LEU A 332 12.03 10.59 -20.91
C LEU A 332 12.59 9.51 -21.84
N ALA A 333 12.37 9.64 -23.15
CA ALA A 333 12.79 8.63 -24.13
C ALA A 333 14.27 8.25 -23.99
N GLY A 334 14.55 6.97 -23.72
CA GLY A 334 15.90 6.42 -23.62
C GLY A 334 16.68 6.81 -22.36
N ASP A 335 16.08 7.58 -21.44
CA ASP A 335 16.78 8.06 -20.22
C ASP A 335 16.65 7.09 -19.04
N ILE A 336 15.45 6.53 -18.79
CA ILE A 336 15.15 5.86 -17.53
C ILE A 336 15.69 4.44 -17.46
N THR A 337 16.64 4.21 -16.55
CA THR A 337 17.23 2.89 -16.26
C THR A 337 16.55 2.18 -15.09
N LYS A 338 16.06 2.94 -14.09
CA LYS A 338 15.40 2.42 -12.88
C LYS A 338 14.16 3.25 -12.54
N ILE A 339 13.10 2.56 -12.10
CA ILE A 339 11.89 3.19 -11.58
C ILE A 339 11.63 2.69 -10.16
N TYR A 340 11.50 3.64 -9.23
CA TYR A 340 11.13 3.38 -7.84
C TYR A 340 9.75 3.94 -7.56
N THR A 341 8.96 3.25 -6.74
CA THR A 341 7.78 3.89 -6.14
C THR A 341 8.13 4.44 -4.76
N GLU A 342 7.48 5.53 -4.39
CA GLU A 342 7.39 6.01 -3.01
C GLU A 342 5.94 6.34 -2.73
N VAL A 343 5.34 5.68 -1.72
CA VAL A 343 3.91 5.76 -1.47
C VAL A 343 3.60 5.68 0.02
N SER A 344 2.53 6.38 0.40
CA SER A 344 2.02 6.35 1.77
C SER A 344 0.54 5.95 1.80
N SER A 345 0.19 4.94 2.63
CA SER A 345 -1.18 4.53 2.93
C SER A 345 -1.92 3.88 1.74
N GLN A 346 -3.02 4.47 1.27
CA GLN A 346 -3.88 3.92 0.21
C GLN A 346 -3.11 3.43 -1.04
N PRO A 347 -2.20 4.19 -1.65
CA PRO A 347 -1.47 3.71 -2.81
C PRO A 347 -0.46 2.60 -2.50
N GLY A 348 -0.04 2.42 -1.24
CA GLY A 348 0.71 1.23 -0.84
C GLY A 348 -0.16 -0.03 -0.90
N ARG A 349 -1.45 0.07 -0.54
CA ARG A 349 -2.42 -1.01 -0.72
C ARG A 349 -2.67 -1.32 -2.20
N LEU A 350 -2.67 -0.30 -3.07
CA LEU A 350 -2.67 -0.48 -4.53
C LEU A 350 -1.48 -1.34 -4.97
N LEU A 351 -0.26 -1.05 -4.47
CA LEU A 351 0.95 -1.79 -4.85
C LEU A 351 0.95 -3.24 -4.31
N ASN A 352 0.28 -3.52 -3.20
CA ASN A 352 0.08 -4.88 -2.72
C ASN A 352 -0.73 -5.71 -3.74
N ASP A 353 -1.87 -5.20 -4.20
CA ASP A 353 -2.68 -5.86 -5.21
C ASP A 353 -2.00 -5.85 -6.60
N PHE A 354 -1.29 -4.77 -6.96
CA PHE A 354 -0.53 -4.67 -8.21
C PHE A 354 0.50 -5.80 -8.35
N ARG A 355 1.26 -6.08 -7.29
CA ARG A 355 2.20 -7.22 -7.25
C ARG A 355 1.48 -8.55 -7.33
N TYR A 356 0.47 -8.74 -6.48
CA TYR A 356 -0.30 -9.98 -6.42
C TYR A 356 -0.99 -10.31 -7.74
N LEU A 357 -1.56 -9.31 -8.41
CA LEU A 357 -2.23 -9.48 -9.69
C LEU A 357 -1.27 -9.62 -10.89
N GLY A 358 0.04 -9.35 -10.70
CA GLY A 358 1.08 -9.55 -11.70
C GLY A 358 1.33 -8.35 -12.61
N PHE A 359 0.87 -7.15 -12.22
CA PHE A 359 1.03 -5.94 -13.05
C PHE A 359 2.45 -5.38 -13.09
N ASN A 360 3.41 -5.92 -12.32
CA ASN A 360 4.81 -5.53 -12.49
C ASN A 360 5.45 -6.09 -13.78
N GLN A 361 4.72 -6.91 -14.54
CA GLN A 361 5.03 -7.27 -15.90
C GLN A 361 4.24 -6.39 -16.87
N ALA A 362 4.94 -5.57 -17.65
CA ALA A 362 4.37 -4.79 -18.75
C ALA A 362 3.84 -5.70 -19.89
N GLU A 363 3.01 -5.17 -20.78
CA GLU A 363 2.50 -5.95 -21.93
C GLU A 363 3.62 -6.47 -22.84
N ASN A 364 4.75 -5.74 -22.96
CA ASN A 364 5.95 -6.18 -23.67
C ASN A 364 6.79 -7.24 -22.91
N GLY A 365 6.30 -7.75 -21.78
CA GLY A 365 6.96 -8.76 -20.96
C GLY A 365 8.05 -8.22 -20.01
N LYS A 366 8.42 -6.95 -20.11
CA LYS A 366 9.48 -6.35 -19.30
C LYS A 366 8.96 -5.91 -17.92
N GLN A 367 9.89 -5.71 -17.00
CA GLN A 367 9.61 -5.24 -15.63
C GLN A 367 9.23 -3.75 -15.62
N VAL A 368 8.21 -3.39 -14.82
CA VAL A 368 7.76 -2.00 -14.64
C VAL A 368 8.58 -1.28 -13.59
N PHE A 369 8.50 -1.73 -12.33
CA PHE A 369 9.21 -1.14 -11.20
C PHE A 369 10.38 -2.02 -10.76
N ASP A 370 11.52 -1.39 -10.50
CA ASP A 370 12.71 -2.05 -9.94
C ASP A 370 12.67 -2.09 -8.41
N GLY A 371 12.12 -1.06 -7.77
CA GLY A 371 11.97 -0.96 -6.33
C GLY A 371 10.62 -0.35 -5.92
N MET A 372 10.03 -0.88 -4.86
CA MET A 372 8.77 -0.39 -4.29
C MET A 372 8.98 -0.04 -2.83
N MET A 373 8.89 1.24 -2.51
CA MET A 373 8.91 1.71 -1.13
C MET A 373 7.48 2.01 -0.70
N GLN A 374 6.99 1.26 0.29
CA GLN A 374 5.60 1.28 0.74
C GLN A 374 5.56 1.68 2.21
N TRP A 375 4.97 2.82 2.47
CA TRP A 375 4.81 3.37 3.80
C TRP A 375 3.37 3.18 4.30
N ILE A 376 3.20 2.60 5.50
CA ILE A 376 1.91 2.47 6.22
C ILE A 376 0.76 1.83 5.42
N ALA A 377 1.06 0.80 4.62
CA ALA A 377 0.06 0.05 3.87
C ALA A 377 -0.40 -1.24 4.57
N ALA A 378 0.46 -1.84 5.38
CA ALA A 378 0.28 -3.16 5.99
C ALA A 378 -0.06 -4.27 4.99
N GLY A 379 -0.78 -5.30 5.46
CA GLY A 379 -1.19 -6.44 4.67
C GLY A 379 -2.46 -6.24 3.82
N ASP A 380 -3.04 -5.06 3.81
CA ASP A 380 -4.30 -4.83 3.10
C ASP A 380 -4.09 -4.60 1.61
N GLY A 381 -5.08 -5.02 0.79
CA GLY A 381 -5.24 -4.62 -0.60
C GLY A 381 -6.05 -3.34 -0.74
N ILE A 382 -6.15 -2.84 -1.97
CA ILE A 382 -6.94 -1.63 -2.27
C ILE A 382 -8.41 -1.94 -2.55
N SER A 383 -8.77 -3.22 -2.70
CA SER A 383 -10.13 -3.63 -3.04
C SER A 383 -10.70 -2.96 -4.30
N MET A 384 -9.87 -2.87 -5.34
CA MET A 384 -10.24 -2.18 -6.59
C MET A 384 -10.71 -3.14 -7.68
N ASN A 385 -10.26 -4.40 -7.66
CA ASN A 385 -10.52 -5.35 -8.74
C ASN A 385 -11.72 -6.26 -8.46
N TYR A 386 -12.86 -5.66 -8.25
CA TYR A 386 -14.16 -6.37 -8.19
C TYR A 386 -15.31 -5.44 -8.61
N ARG A 387 -16.44 -6.03 -9.00
CA ARG A 387 -17.64 -5.26 -9.38
C ARG A 387 -18.19 -4.54 -8.15
N TRP A 388 -18.55 -3.27 -8.27
CA TRP A 388 -18.97 -2.35 -7.21
C TRP A 388 -17.85 -1.99 -6.22
N SER A 389 -16.60 -2.03 -6.66
CA SER A 389 -15.45 -1.65 -5.84
C SER A 389 -15.36 -0.14 -5.62
N GLU A 390 -14.87 0.25 -4.44
CA GLU A 390 -14.78 1.64 -4.00
C GLU A 390 -13.38 1.98 -3.46
N PRO A 391 -12.35 2.06 -4.33
CA PRO A 391 -10.96 2.23 -3.89
C PRO A 391 -10.75 3.49 -3.05
N GLY A 392 -11.44 4.58 -3.34
CA GLY A 392 -11.36 5.83 -2.59
C GLY A 392 -12.03 5.79 -1.22
N ARG A 393 -12.85 4.78 -0.94
CA ARG A 393 -13.65 4.64 0.29
C ARG A 393 -13.25 3.44 1.15
N THR A 394 -12.23 2.71 0.79
CA THR A 394 -11.78 1.52 1.53
C THR A 394 -11.10 1.84 2.85
N GLU A 395 -10.78 3.09 3.14
CA GLU A 395 -10.25 3.53 4.43
C GLU A 395 -11.11 4.63 5.01
N ARG A 396 -11.55 4.41 6.23
CA ARG A 396 -12.53 5.27 6.92
C ARG A 396 -12.07 5.61 8.32
N ASN A 397 -12.86 6.44 8.97
CA ASN A 397 -12.62 6.91 10.33
C ASN A 397 -12.99 5.89 11.41
N ARG A 398 -13.51 4.70 11.04
CA ARG A 398 -13.86 3.61 11.97
C ARG A 398 -13.22 2.32 11.47
N GLN A 399 -12.84 1.45 12.41
CA GLN A 399 -11.98 0.31 12.10
C GLN A 399 -12.70 -0.76 11.27
N ASP A 400 -13.63 -1.49 11.77
CA ASP A 400 -14.19 -2.64 11.06
C ASP A 400 -15.34 -2.26 10.09
N HIS A 401 -15.26 -2.70 8.86
CA HIS A 401 -16.26 -2.57 7.81
C HIS A 401 -16.22 -3.77 6.86
N LEU A 402 -17.23 -3.89 5.99
CA LEU A 402 -17.42 -5.05 5.13
C LEU A 402 -16.81 -4.89 3.73
N TYR A 403 -15.70 -4.16 3.58
CA TYR A 403 -14.92 -4.11 2.34
C TYR A 403 -13.85 -5.21 2.27
N VAL A 404 -13.56 -5.70 1.06
CA VAL A 404 -12.58 -6.77 0.81
C VAL A 404 -11.16 -6.22 0.80
N GLU A 405 -10.65 -5.80 1.93
CA GLU A 405 -9.29 -5.25 2.03
C GLU A 405 -8.28 -6.30 2.48
N GLY A 406 -8.56 -6.98 3.57
CA GLY A 406 -7.67 -7.96 4.18
C GLY A 406 -7.96 -9.38 3.72
N ARG A 407 -7.50 -9.76 2.53
CA ARG A 407 -7.66 -11.11 1.98
C ARG A 407 -6.33 -11.82 1.78
N PHE A 408 -6.36 -13.15 1.93
CA PHE A 408 -5.21 -14.00 1.58
C PHE A 408 -4.83 -13.89 0.08
N PRO A 409 -3.52 -13.86 -0.28
CA PRO A 409 -2.33 -13.96 0.58
C PRO A 409 -1.96 -12.63 1.26
N PHE A 410 -1.59 -12.71 2.54
CA PHE A 410 -1.16 -11.53 3.30
C PHE A 410 0.33 -11.24 3.14
N ALA A 411 1.15 -12.29 2.97
CA ALA A 411 2.61 -12.21 2.98
C ALA A 411 3.25 -12.28 1.58
N ASN A 412 4.53 -11.91 1.53
CA ASN A 412 5.35 -11.95 0.31
C ASN A 412 6.00 -13.32 0.07
N VAL A 413 5.86 -14.25 1.00
CA VAL A 413 6.35 -15.64 0.89
C VAL A 413 5.18 -16.60 0.84
N MET A 414 5.41 -17.77 0.25
CA MET A 414 4.38 -18.81 0.14
C MET A 414 3.88 -19.23 1.52
N SER A 415 2.59 -19.20 1.71
CA SER A 415 1.90 -19.68 2.90
C SER A 415 0.59 -20.37 2.52
N ARG A 416 0.03 -21.15 3.45
CA ARG A 416 -1.24 -21.84 3.25
C ARG A 416 -2.34 -21.19 4.08
N ASP A 417 -3.42 -20.82 3.43
CA ASP A 417 -4.63 -20.34 4.08
C ASP A 417 -5.36 -21.50 4.78
N PRO A 418 -5.52 -21.47 6.10
CA PRO A 418 -6.21 -22.55 6.83
C PRO A 418 -7.72 -22.60 6.55
N ILE A 419 -8.32 -21.50 6.10
CA ILE A 419 -9.77 -21.40 5.87
C ILE A 419 -10.13 -21.92 4.47
N THR A 420 -9.44 -21.47 3.43
CA THR A 420 -9.74 -21.83 2.04
C THR A 420 -8.89 -22.99 1.53
N GLY A 421 -7.81 -23.34 2.23
CA GLY A 421 -6.82 -24.33 1.80
C GLY A 421 -5.90 -23.88 0.67
N LYS A 422 -6.04 -22.64 0.18
CA LYS A 422 -5.20 -22.06 -0.88
C LYS A 422 -3.76 -21.88 -0.40
N THR A 423 -2.78 -22.20 -1.25
CA THR A 423 -1.37 -21.88 -1.03
C THR A 423 -0.95 -20.81 -2.03
N ASP A 424 -0.44 -19.68 -1.55
CA ASP A 424 -0.11 -18.51 -2.41
C ASP A 424 0.84 -17.53 -1.72
N SER A 425 1.37 -16.56 -2.49
CA SER A 425 2.11 -15.40 -2.01
C SER A 425 1.85 -14.19 -2.89
N ARG A 426 2.17 -12.98 -2.40
CA ARG A 426 2.08 -11.76 -3.23
C ARG A 426 3.10 -11.72 -4.36
N TYR A 427 4.16 -12.50 -4.25
CA TYR A 427 5.24 -12.57 -5.24
C TYR A 427 5.10 -13.74 -6.22
N ALA A 428 4.13 -14.65 -6.02
CA ALA A 428 4.00 -15.86 -6.83
C ALA A 428 3.99 -15.61 -8.35
N LYS A 429 3.29 -14.56 -8.81
CA LYS A 429 3.22 -14.25 -10.24
C LYS A 429 4.50 -13.63 -10.78
N CYS A 430 5.10 -12.69 -10.07
CA CYS A 430 6.33 -12.04 -10.53
C CYS A 430 7.53 -12.96 -10.52
N GLU A 431 7.58 -13.95 -9.60
CA GLU A 431 8.61 -15.01 -9.60
C GLU A 431 8.55 -15.85 -10.89
N LEU A 432 7.34 -16.21 -11.34
CA LEU A 432 7.14 -16.96 -12.58
C LEU A 432 7.54 -16.15 -13.83
N THR A 433 7.40 -14.83 -13.79
CA THR A 433 7.67 -13.94 -14.93
C THR A 433 9.03 -13.24 -14.85
N HIS A 434 9.80 -13.46 -13.78
CA HIS A 434 11.09 -12.81 -13.50
C HIS A 434 10.99 -11.26 -13.48
N THR A 435 9.87 -10.75 -12.97
CA THR A 435 9.61 -9.30 -12.89
C THR A 435 9.40 -8.83 -11.45
N CYS A 436 9.92 -9.56 -10.45
CA CYS A 436 9.79 -9.18 -9.06
C CYS A 436 10.55 -7.89 -8.74
N PRO A 437 9.88 -6.87 -8.20
CA PRO A 437 10.55 -5.69 -7.68
C PRO A 437 11.21 -5.99 -6.33
N TYR A 438 12.27 -5.29 -6.00
CA TYR A 438 12.62 -5.16 -4.59
C TYR A 438 11.56 -4.34 -3.86
N ALA A 439 11.23 -4.68 -2.62
CA ALA A 439 10.29 -3.89 -1.84
C ALA A 439 10.78 -3.66 -0.41
N MET A 440 10.55 -2.45 0.08
CA MET A 440 10.63 -2.11 1.50
C MET A 440 9.23 -1.77 1.99
N GLU A 441 8.74 -2.56 2.93
CA GLU A 441 7.42 -2.42 3.53
C GLU A 441 7.58 -1.93 4.95
N ILE A 442 7.14 -0.69 5.18
CA ILE A 442 7.35 0.00 6.43
C ILE A 442 6.01 0.19 7.12
N PHE A 443 5.85 -0.38 8.32
CA PHE A 443 4.65 -0.33 9.14
C PHE A 443 4.91 0.51 10.38
N THR A 444 3.89 1.19 10.86
CA THR A 444 3.92 1.79 12.20
C THR A 444 3.19 0.87 13.19
N ALA A 445 3.25 1.20 14.47
CA ALA A 445 2.49 0.49 15.49
C ALA A 445 0.98 0.51 15.18
N ASN A 446 0.48 1.58 14.57
CA ASN A 446 -0.92 1.70 14.18
C ASN A 446 -1.38 0.56 13.26
N GLU A 447 -0.57 0.16 12.26
CA GLU A 447 -0.96 -0.90 11.33
C GLU A 447 -1.11 -2.26 12.00
N TYR A 448 -0.41 -2.51 13.11
CA TYR A 448 -0.60 -3.74 13.89
C TYR A 448 -1.96 -3.75 14.60
N TRP A 449 -2.40 -2.59 15.12
CA TRP A 449 -3.67 -2.45 15.81
C TRP A 449 -4.87 -2.34 14.87
N VAL A 450 -4.76 -1.56 13.79
CA VAL A 450 -5.92 -1.24 12.94
C VAL A 450 -5.96 -1.95 11.57
N LYS A 451 -4.86 -2.63 11.18
CA LYS A 451 -4.76 -3.30 9.85
C LYS A 451 -4.19 -4.72 9.95
N ALA A 452 -4.09 -5.27 11.13
CA ALA A 452 -3.59 -6.62 11.37
C ALA A 452 -2.24 -6.91 10.68
N ALA A 453 -1.28 -5.96 10.74
CA ALA A 453 0.00 -6.03 10.02
C ALA A 453 0.82 -7.28 10.36
N SER A 454 0.62 -7.91 11.53
CA SER A 454 1.27 -9.16 11.90
C SER A 454 1.06 -10.28 10.88
N LEU A 455 -0.07 -10.30 10.14
CA LEU A 455 -0.33 -11.27 9.08
C LEU A 455 0.66 -11.23 7.90
N MET A 456 1.42 -10.13 7.77
CA MET A 456 2.51 -10.05 6.80
C MET A 456 3.73 -10.88 7.20
N THR A 457 3.92 -11.10 8.49
CA THR A 457 5.13 -11.69 9.08
C THR A 457 4.88 -12.99 9.83
N THR A 458 3.61 -13.36 10.06
CA THR A 458 3.21 -14.62 10.64
C THR A 458 2.47 -15.50 9.63
N ASP A 459 2.54 -16.82 9.83
CA ASP A 459 1.67 -17.72 9.08
C ASP A 459 0.19 -17.43 9.38
N PRO A 460 -0.74 -17.74 8.46
CA PRO A 460 -2.16 -17.41 8.64
C PRO A 460 -2.85 -18.12 9.82
N THR A 461 -2.19 -19.11 10.43
CA THR A 461 -2.67 -19.75 11.69
C THR A 461 -2.18 -19.01 12.95
N GLY A 462 -1.27 -18.06 12.80
CA GLY A 462 -0.71 -17.28 13.93
C GLY A 462 0.19 -18.11 14.86
N THR A 463 0.81 -19.18 14.36
CA THR A 463 1.60 -20.11 15.19
C THR A 463 3.12 -19.90 15.06
N LYS A 464 3.58 -19.27 13.98
CA LYS A 464 5.01 -19.06 13.71
C LYS A 464 5.26 -17.83 12.86
N ASP A 465 6.46 -17.28 12.99
CA ASP A 465 6.95 -16.23 12.10
C ASP A 465 7.28 -16.83 10.72
N LEU A 466 7.01 -16.04 9.67
CA LEU A 466 7.40 -16.36 8.29
C LEU A 466 8.85 -15.93 8.03
N PRO A 467 9.58 -16.61 7.13
CA PRO A 467 10.91 -16.19 6.72
C PRO A 467 10.86 -14.89 5.90
N ASP A 468 11.97 -14.14 5.86
CA ASP A 468 12.12 -13.02 4.95
C ASP A 468 12.14 -13.48 3.48
N SER A 469 11.52 -12.73 2.59
CA SER A 469 11.66 -12.92 1.15
C SER A 469 13.00 -12.36 0.64
N PRO A 470 13.65 -12.98 -0.36
CA PRO A 470 14.86 -12.43 -0.97
C PRO A 470 14.64 -11.07 -1.63
N PHE A 471 13.39 -10.76 -1.98
CA PHE A 471 12.99 -9.51 -2.65
C PHE A 471 12.50 -8.44 -1.69
N THR A 472 12.29 -8.72 -0.41
CA THR A 472 11.63 -7.77 0.48
C THR A 472 12.40 -7.54 1.78
N ARG A 473 12.21 -6.34 2.36
CA ARG A 473 12.56 -6.01 3.73
C ARG A 473 11.36 -5.39 4.41
N ILE A 474 11.13 -5.79 5.65
CA ILE A 474 10.01 -5.31 6.47
C ILE A 474 10.58 -4.53 7.65
N TYR A 475 10.07 -3.33 7.84
CA TYR A 475 10.49 -2.46 8.94
C TYR A 475 9.28 -1.98 9.74
N PHE A 476 9.41 -2.06 11.04
CA PHE A 476 8.41 -1.59 11.98
C PHE A 476 8.90 -0.29 12.65
N MET A 477 8.12 0.77 12.52
CA MET A 477 8.34 2.04 13.21
C MET A 477 7.69 1.98 14.58
N SER A 478 8.51 1.81 15.58
CA SER A 478 8.13 1.62 16.98
C SER A 478 7.29 2.77 17.50
N SER A 479 6.17 2.45 18.16
CA SER A 479 5.31 3.41 18.89
C SER A 479 4.67 4.52 18.03
N MET A 480 4.73 4.45 16.71
CA MET A 480 4.17 5.49 15.84
C MET A 480 2.70 5.25 15.50
N GLN A 481 1.95 6.33 15.35
CA GLN A 481 0.62 6.31 14.72
C GLN A 481 0.74 6.28 13.17
N HIS A 482 -0.38 6.22 12.46
CA HIS A 482 -0.44 6.09 11.00
C HIS A 482 0.33 7.18 10.24
N GLY A 483 0.16 8.43 10.63
CA GLY A 483 0.93 9.58 10.11
C GLY A 483 1.42 10.44 11.26
N THR A 484 2.19 11.50 10.98
CA THR A 484 2.65 12.43 12.01
C THR A 484 1.47 13.23 12.57
N GLY A 485 1.23 13.12 13.87
CA GLY A 485 0.19 13.88 14.58
C GLY A 485 0.70 15.20 15.17
N ARG A 486 -0.14 15.81 16.00
CA ARG A 486 0.17 17.03 16.76
C ARG A 486 -0.10 16.81 18.23
N ASP A 487 0.90 16.99 19.07
CA ASP A 487 0.85 16.84 20.53
C ASP A 487 -0.03 17.89 21.27
N THR A 488 -0.66 18.76 20.53
CA THR A 488 -1.61 19.79 21.00
C THR A 488 -3.05 19.55 20.54
N ILE A 489 -3.29 18.50 19.74
CA ILE A 489 -4.60 18.20 19.16
C ILE A 489 -5.04 16.80 19.58
N ARG A 490 -6.27 16.69 20.08
CA ARG A 490 -6.91 15.39 20.40
C ARG A 490 -7.79 14.89 19.26
N GLY A 491 -8.42 15.81 18.53
CA GLY A 491 -9.43 15.46 17.52
C GLY A 491 -10.63 14.79 18.20
N VAL A 492 -10.99 13.60 17.74
CA VAL A 492 -12.08 12.77 18.29
C VAL A 492 -11.57 11.76 19.35
N CYS A 493 -10.30 11.82 19.73
CA CYS A 493 -9.66 10.88 20.65
C CYS A 493 -9.57 11.45 22.08
N GLN A 494 -9.39 10.59 23.08
CA GLN A 494 -9.25 10.98 24.49
C GLN A 494 -7.94 11.72 24.77
N GLN A 495 -6.84 11.30 24.12
CA GLN A 495 -5.50 11.83 24.35
C GLN A 495 -5.00 12.67 23.16
N PHE A 496 -3.91 13.42 23.37
CA PHE A 496 -3.23 14.13 22.30
C PHE A 496 -2.65 13.16 21.26
N GLN A 497 -2.57 13.62 20.00
CA GLN A 497 -2.02 12.82 18.90
C GLN A 497 -0.52 12.62 19.05
N ASN A 498 -0.04 11.51 18.58
CA ASN A 498 1.37 11.13 18.58
C ASN A 498 2.17 11.94 17.54
N PRO A 499 3.17 12.76 17.95
CA PRO A 499 3.91 13.66 17.06
C PRO A 499 5.16 13.02 16.41
N LEU A 500 5.42 11.74 16.62
CA LEU A 500 6.59 11.08 16.02
C LEU A 500 6.60 11.22 14.50
N ASP A 501 7.79 11.48 13.94
CA ASP A 501 7.99 11.75 12.53
C ASP A 501 9.06 10.82 11.92
N SER A 502 8.66 10.06 10.93
CA SER A 502 9.48 9.04 10.28
C SER A 502 10.22 9.51 9.02
N GLN A 503 10.03 10.73 8.58
CA GLN A 503 10.54 11.20 7.27
C GLN A 503 12.05 11.01 7.10
N ALA A 504 12.83 11.16 8.18
CA ALA A 504 14.28 10.95 8.15
C ALA A 504 14.64 9.48 7.87
N VAL A 505 13.91 8.54 8.48
CA VAL A 505 14.06 7.10 8.22
C VAL A 505 13.64 6.75 6.79
N GLN A 506 12.57 7.38 6.26
CA GLN A 506 12.17 7.19 4.86
C GLN A 506 13.31 7.52 3.89
N ARG A 507 14.01 8.64 4.08
CA ARG A 507 15.15 9.03 3.23
C ARG A 507 16.32 8.05 3.33
N ALA A 508 16.62 7.55 4.51
CA ALA A 508 17.68 6.56 4.71
C ALA A 508 17.33 5.24 3.99
N LEU A 509 16.10 4.76 4.16
CA LEU A 509 15.62 3.53 3.51
C LEU A 509 15.48 3.70 1.99
N PHE A 510 15.06 4.87 1.49
CA PHE A 510 15.04 5.16 0.06
C PHE A 510 16.45 5.11 -0.55
N THR A 511 17.43 5.69 0.15
CA THR A 511 18.84 5.60 -0.26
C THR A 511 19.35 4.15 -0.26
N ALA A 512 18.92 3.35 0.71
CA ALA A 512 19.25 1.92 0.77
C ALA A 512 18.57 1.12 -0.35
N MET A 513 17.31 1.45 -0.70
CA MET A 513 16.60 0.86 -1.84
C MET A 513 17.33 1.12 -3.16
N ASP A 514 17.74 2.36 -3.39
CA ASP A 514 18.49 2.71 -4.60
C ASP A 514 19.79 1.90 -4.72
N LYS A 515 20.56 1.79 -3.66
CA LYS A 515 21.78 0.97 -3.63
C LYS A 515 21.49 -0.53 -3.85
N TRP A 516 20.39 -1.01 -3.28
CA TRP A 516 19.97 -2.40 -3.48
C TRP A 516 19.62 -2.69 -4.93
N ALA A 517 18.79 -1.86 -5.54
CA ALA A 517 18.33 -2.04 -6.92
C ALA A 517 19.40 -1.75 -7.99
N THR A 518 20.40 -0.92 -7.69
CA THR A 518 21.46 -0.54 -8.66
C THR A 518 22.74 -1.36 -8.52
N ALA A 519 23.17 -1.63 -7.28
CA ALA A 519 24.47 -2.24 -6.97
C ALA A 519 24.35 -3.59 -6.25
N GLY A 520 23.14 -4.07 -5.95
CA GLY A 520 22.93 -5.29 -5.17
C GLY A 520 23.32 -5.16 -3.70
N THR A 521 23.65 -3.96 -3.22
CA THR A 521 24.03 -3.71 -1.84
C THR A 521 22.84 -3.97 -0.93
N GLN A 522 22.95 -4.98 -0.06
CA GLN A 522 21.86 -5.35 0.83
C GLN A 522 21.51 -4.19 1.78
N PRO A 523 20.22 -3.86 1.93
CA PRO A 523 19.77 -2.88 2.91
C PRO A 523 19.91 -3.44 4.34
N PRO A 524 19.70 -2.62 5.37
CA PRO A 524 19.63 -3.12 6.74
C PRO A 524 18.69 -4.32 6.85
N PRO A 525 18.97 -5.31 7.71
CA PRO A 525 18.07 -6.44 7.93
C PRO A 525 16.67 -5.99 8.35
N SER A 526 15.65 -6.78 8.03
CA SER A 526 14.28 -6.54 8.49
C SER A 526 14.23 -6.41 10.01
N GLN A 527 13.44 -5.42 10.50
CA GLN A 527 13.24 -5.18 11.93
C GLN A 527 11.74 -5.02 12.22
N TYR A 528 11.16 -6.03 12.84
CA TYR A 528 9.73 -6.05 13.20
C TYR A 528 9.51 -6.97 14.41
N PRO A 529 8.39 -6.83 15.15
CA PRO A 529 8.09 -7.70 16.28
C PRO A 529 7.80 -9.12 15.82
N LYS A 530 8.27 -10.12 16.60
CA LYS A 530 8.19 -11.54 16.29
C LYS A 530 7.53 -12.33 17.40
N LEU A 531 6.88 -13.45 17.04
CA LEU A 531 6.36 -14.43 17.99
C LEU A 531 7.53 -15.15 18.70
N ALA A 532 8.56 -15.50 17.94
CA ALA A 532 9.69 -16.30 18.43
C ALA A 532 10.50 -15.63 19.54
N ASP A 533 10.59 -14.29 19.58
CA ASP A 533 11.31 -13.54 20.61
C ASP A 533 10.37 -12.89 21.64
N GLY A 534 9.06 -13.13 21.55
CA GLY A 534 8.04 -12.62 22.47
C GLY A 534 7.80 -11.12 22.39
N THR A 535 8.19 -10.47 21.30
CA THR A 535 7.92 -9.04 21.04
C THR A 535 6.63 -8.80 20.25
N LEU A 536 6.06 -9.86 19.66
CA LEU A 536 4.73 -9.88 19.06
C LEU A 536 3.80 -10.70 19.95
N VAL A 537 2.75 -10.07 20.50
CA VAL A 537 1.93 -10.63 21.58
C VAL A 537 0.43 -10.42 21.31
N LYS A 538 -0.41 -11.05 22.13
CA LYS A 538 -1.85 -10.80 22.15
C LYS A 538 -2.18 -9.40 22.70
N PRO A 539 -3.36 -8.83 22.38
CA PRO A 539 -3.69 -7.43 22.69
C PRO A 539 -4.07 -7.16 24.15
N GLU A 540 -4.18 -8.17 24.99
CA GLU A 540 -4.51 -7.97 26.42
C GLU A 540 -3.39 -7.17 27.10
N GLN A 541 -3.76 -6.26 28.03
CA GLN A 541 -2.84 -5.34 28.69
C GLN A 541 -1.66 -6.03 29.38
N ASN A 542 -1.92 -7.15 30.06
CA ASN A 542 -0.89 -7.95 30.70
C ASN A 542 0.05 -8.64 29.70
N SER A 543 -0.42 -8.97 28.51
CA SER A 543 0.41 -9.55 27.44
C SER A 543 1.29 -8.51 26.78
N THR A 544 0.75 -7.33 26.50
CA THR A 544 1.50 -6.21 25.92
C THR A 544 2.49 -5.60 26.91
N GLY A 545 2.23 -5.68 28.21
CA GLY A 545 3.00 -5.02 29.27
C GLY A 545 2.74 -3.51 29.38
N PHE A 546 1.69 -3.00 28.73
CA PHE A 546 1.36 -1.57 28.80
C PHE A 546 1.01 -1.16 30.24
N PRO A 547 1.68 -0.13 30.81
CA PRO A 547 1.48 0.27 32.21
C PRO A 547 0.09 0.86 32.42
N GLN A 548 -0.40 0.75 33.70
CA GLN A 548 -1.62 1.44 34.12
C GLN A 548 -1.31 2.91 34.36
N ILE A 549 -1.56 3.74 33.36
CA ILE A 549 -1.30 5.18 33.42
C ILE A 549 -2.60 5.90 33.88
N PRO A 550 -2.56 6.72 34.92
CA PRO A 550 -3.75 7.47 35.37
C PRO A 550 -4.36 8.31 34.24
N GLY A 551 -5.69 8.21 34.07
CA GLY A 551 -6.41 8.93 32.99
C GLY A 551 -6.23 8.41 31.59
N VAL A 552 -5.65 7.22 31.40
CA VAL A 552 -5.50 6.56 30.13
C VAL A 552 -6.29 5.26 30.08
N SER A 553 -7.21 5.16 29.13
CA SER A 553 -8.00 3.95 28.91
C SER A 553 -7.22 2.98 28.02
N TYR A 554 -7.10 1.72 28.45
CA TYR A 554 -6.59 0.63 27.65
C TYR A 554 -7.72 -0.34 27.33
N THR A 555 -8.03 -0.54 26.05
CA THR A 555 -9.15 -1.40 25.63
C THR A 555 -8.69 -2.72 25.03
N GLY A 556 -7.44 -2.80 24.56
CA GLY A 556 -6.96 -3.94 23.79
C GLY A 556 -7.65 -4.08 22.43
N PHE A 557 -8.38 -3.07 21.99
CA PHE A 557 -9.12 -3.12 20.74
C PHE A 557 -8.17 -3.14 19.54
N LYS A 558 -8.33 -4.13 18.70
CA LYS A 558 -7.63 -4.26 17.41
C LYS A 558 -8.59 -4.71 16.32
N THR A 559 -8.28 -4.41 15.08
CA THR A 559 -9.03 -4.93 13.92
C THR A 559 -8.91 -6.45 13.84
N THR A 560 -10.03 -7.12 13.61
CA THR A 560 -10.10 -8.55 13.34
C THR A 560 -10.23 -8.80 11.85
N ARG A 561 -9.49 -9.77 11.31
CA ARG A 561 -9.58 -10.15 9.89
C ARG A 561 -10.40 -11.40 9.73
N TYR A 562 -11.49 -11.26 8.96
CA TYR A 562 -12.44 -12.31 8.64
C TYR A 562 -12.36 -12.67 7.16
N LEU A 563 -12.74 -13.89 6.83
CA LEU A 563 -13.09 -14.23 5.46
C LEU A 563 -14.55 -13.79 5.22
N LEU A 564 -14.74 -12.69 4.51
CA LEU A 564 -16.05 -12.15 4.19
C LEU A 564 -16.74 -12.96 3.07
N ASN A 565 -18.04 -13.17 3.20
CA ASN A 565 -18.87 -13.83 2.20
C ASN A 565 -19.57 -12.82 1.30
N TYR A 566 -19.08 -12.70 0.07
CA TYR A 566 -19.67 -11.93 -1.02
C TYR A 566 -20.42 -12.81 -2.03
N GLY A 567 -20.57 -14.10 -1.72
CA GLY A 567 -21.13 -15.11 -2.61
C GLY A 567 -20.12 -16.19 -3.01
N PRO A 568 -20.61 -17.37 -3.44
CA PRO A 568 -19.80 -18.59 -3.57
C PRO A 568 -18.67 -18.51 -4.59
N ASN A 569 -18.79 -17.63 -5.59
CA ASN A 569 -17.78 -17.48 -6.64
C ASN A 569 -16.99 -16.17 -6.57
N PHE A 570 -17.22 -15.34 -5.54
CA PHE A 570 -16.65 -14.00 -5.49
C PHE A 570 -15.12 -13.98 -5.60
N TYR A 571 -14.43 -14.80 -4.82
CA TYR A 571 -12.97 -14.83 -4.82
C TYR A 571 -12.34 -15.37 -6.13
N LYS A 572 -13.15 -15.96 -7.01
CA LYS A 572 -12.75 -16.38 -8.34
C LYS A 572 -13.10 -15.34 -9.41
N THR A 573 -14.26 -14.71 -9.30
CA THR A 573 -14.84 -13.86 -10.37
C THR A 573 -14.75 -12.37 -10.07
N GLY A 574 -14.60 -11.96 -8.81
CA GLY A 574 -14.74 -10.57 -8.38
C GLY A 574 -16.17 -10.04 -8.45
N ILE A 575 -17.19 -10.89 -8.59
CA ILE A 575 -18.59 -10.48 -8.72
C ILE A 575 -19.36 -10.84 -7.45
N PRO A 576 -19.76 -9.86 -6.62
CA PRO A 576 -20.55 -10.10 -5.43
C PRO A 576 -21.99 -10.49 -5.79
N THR A 577 -22.53 -11.46 -5.04
CA THR A 577 -23.92 -11.94 -5.18
C THR A 577 -24.67 -11.96 -3.85
N VAL A 578 -24.01 -11.60 -2.76
CA VAL A 578 -24.59 -11.46 -1.42
C VAL A 578 -24.63 -9.99 -1.06
N ASN A 579 -25.78 -9.53 -0.55
CA ASN A 579 -26.00 -8.15 -0.14
C ASN A 579 -26.90 -8.08 1.10
N PRO A 580 -26.48 -7.45 2.21
CA PRO A 580 -25.12 -6.96 2.41
C PRO A 580 -24.10 -8.08 2.39
N PRO A 581 -22.81 -7.79 2.19
CA PRO A 581 -21.76 -8.77 2.45
C PRO A 581 -21.86 -9.21 3.91
N VAL A 582 -21.67 -10.50 4.16
CA VAL A 582 -21.81 -11.05 5.51
C VAL A 582 -20.53 -11.76 5.94
N PHE A 583 -20.35 -11.89 7.23
CA PHE A 583 -19.31 -12.77 7.75
C PHE A 583 -19.64 -14.22 7.40
N THR A 584 -18.63 -15.01 7.03
CA THR A 584 -18.80 -16.43 6.77
C THR A 584 -19.28 -17.15 8.05
N ALA A 585 -20.35 -17.93 7.95
CA ALA A 585 -20.82 -18.73 9.09
C ALA A 585 -19.71 -19.65 9.64
N PRO A 586 -19.62 -19.89 10.92
CA PRO A 586 -20.56 -19.59 12.00
C PRO A 586 -20.38 -18.22 12.70
N TYR A 587 -19.56 -17.33 12.16
CA TYR A 587 -19.25 -16.04 12.80
C TYR A 587 -20.50 -15.18 13.07
N GLN A 588 -21.53 -15.25 12.21
CA GLN A 588 -22.77 -14.52 12.41
C GLN A 588 -23.44 -14.79 13.75
N ASP A 589 -23.35 -16.04 14.22
CA ASP A 589 -23.99 -16.47 15.46
C ASP A 589 -23.10 -16.29 16.70
N ASN A 590 -21.79 -16.34 16.50
CA ASN A 590 -20.79 -16.16 17.54
C ASN A 590 -19.45 -15.71 16.94
N PRO A 591 -19.08 -14.43 17.11
CA PRO A 591 -17.79 -13.88 16.65
C PRO A 591 -16.56 -14.66 17.06
N ALA A 592 -16.61 -15.32 18.23
CA ALA A 592 -15.49 -16.14 18.73
C ALA A 592 -15.26 -17.42 17.94
N ASN A 593 -16.23 -17.89 17.17
CA ASN A 593 -16.22 -19.18 16.48
C ASN A 593 -16.11 -19.06 14.94
N GLY A 594 -16.03 -17.82 14.41
CA GLY A 594 -15.95 -17.62 12.97
C GLY A 594 -14.56 -17.88 12.40
N PRO A 595 -14.44 -18.03 11.05
CA PRO A 595 -13.16 -18.17 10.40
C PRO A 595 -12.43 -16.81 10.39
N ILE A 596 -11.59 -16.62 11.39
CA ILE A 596 -10.75 -15.45 11.57
C ILE A 596 -9.27 -15.78 11.33
N TYR A 597 -8.51 -14.77 10.92
CA TYR A 597 -7.07 -14.84 10.85
C TYR A 597 -6.47 -14.24 12.12
N PRO A 598 -5.77 -15.03 12.96
CA PRO A 598 -5.15 -14.52 14.18
C PRO A 598 -4.17 -13.38 13.87
N SER A 599 -4.30 -12.27 14.60
CA SER A 599 -3.39 -11.15 14.51
C SER A 599 -2.92 -10.72 15.90
N PHE A 600 -1.74 -10.13 15.95
CA PHE A 600 -1.01 -9.79 17.17
C PHE A 600 -0.57 -8.34 17.11
N VAL A 601 -0.14 -7.82 18.27
CA VAL A 601 0.29 -6.45 18.47
C VAL A 601 1.69 -6.39 19.07
N PRO A 602 2.42 -5.27 18.93
CA PRO A 602 3.74 -5.13 19.54
C PRO A 602 3.68 -5.12 21.07
N LYS A 603 4.70 -5.72 21.71
CA LYS A 603 4.94 -5.63 23.14
C LYS A 603 5.56 -4.30 23.50
N THR A 604 5.22 -3.76 24.69
CA THR A 604 5.75 -2.48 25.20
C THR A 604 6.72 -2.68 26.37
N ASP A 605 7.56 -1.66 26.58
CA ASP A 605 8.40 -1.54 27.78
C ASP A 605 7.58 -0.98 28.98
N LYS A 606 8.24 -0.80 30.14
CA LYS A 606 7.63 -0.24 31.37
C LYS A 606 7.09 1.18 31.20
N ASP A 607 7.48 1.87 30.17
CA ASP A 607 7.03 3.22 29.84
C ASP A 607 5.87 3.23 28.86
N GLY A 608 5.45 2.05 28.37
CA GLY A 608 4.39 1.88 27.38
C GLY A 608 4.83 2.13 25.94
N ASN A 609 6.14 2.20 25.66
CA ASN A 609 6.69 2.31 24.32
C ASN A 609 7.06 0.93 23.77
N ASP A 610 6.87 0.71 22.47
CA ASP A 610 7.17 -0.57 21.82
C ASP A 610 8.65 -0.93 21.93
N VAL A 611 8.95 -2.21 22.18
CA VAL A 611 10.33 -2.69 22.37
C VAL A 611 11.02 -3.09 21.05
N ALA A 612 10.25 -3.48 20.05
CA ALA A 612 10.76 -3.98 18.77
C ALA A 612 10.87 -2.89 17.70
N GLY A 613 11.54 -3.21 16.59
CA GLY A 613 11.60 -2.38 15.37
C GLY A 613 12.57 -1.21 15.45
N ILE A 614 12.36 -0.24 14.57
CA ILE A 614 13.14 1.00 14.51
C ILE A 614 12.58 1.97 15.55
N ARG A 615 13.29 2.13 16.64
CA ARG A 615 12.95 3.09 17.71
C ARG A 615 13.60 4.43 17.39
N LEU A 616 12.77 5.44 17.11
CA LEU A 616 13.25 6.82 16.90
C LEU A 616 13.98 7.36 18.14
N PRO A 617 14.82 8.41 18.03
CA PRO A 617 15.49 8.99 19.19
C PRO A 617 14.51 9.35 20.33
N GLU A 618 13.32 9.86 19.97
CA GLU A 618 12.25 10.19 20.91
C GLU A 618 11.65 8.97 21.64
N VAL A 619 11.81 7.77 21.08
CA VAL A 619 11.36 6.51 21.70
C VAL A 619 12.48 5.85 22.49
N GLN A 620 13.75 6.05 22.11
CA GLN A 620 14.92 5.53 22.84
C GLN A 620 15.23 6.36 24.08
N VAL A 621 15.02 7.68 24.00
CA VAL A 621 15.25 8.65 25.08
C VAL A 621 13.93 9.41 25.32
N PRO A 622 12.91 8.72 25.92
CA PRO A 622 11.54 9.19 25.85
C PRO A 622 11.23 10.30 26.86
N LEU A 623 10.40 11.24 26.44
CA LEU A 623 9.76 12.26 27.27
C LEU A 623 8.28 11.94 27.51
N ALA A 624 7.77 10.87 26.89
CA ALA A 624 6.37 10.47 26.92
C ALA A 624 6.22 8.98 26.62
N THR A 625 5.05 8.45 26.88
CA THR A 625 4.56 7.26 26.16
C THR A 625 3.98 7.67 24.82
N TYR A 626 4.39 6.97 23.77
CA TYR A 626 3.87 7.08 22.43
C TYR A 626 3.19 5.77 22.05
N THR A 627 1.97 5.84 21.50
CA THR A 627 1.28 4.63 21.06
C THR A 627 0.89 4.71 19.59
N GLY A 628 0.74 3.55 18.94
CA GLY A 628 0.16 3.46 17.60
C GLY A 628 -1.37 3.38 17.60
N TRP A 629 -2.00 3.33 18.77
CA TRP A 629 -3.44 3.21 18.97
C TRP A 629 -3.95 4.33 19.86
N ALA A 630 -5.23 4.65 19.73
CA ALA A 630 -5.92 5.61 20.58
C ALA A 630 -7.38 5.18 20.78
N VAL A 631 -8.00 5.68 21.84
CA VAL A 631 -9.41 5.45 22.17
C VAL A 631 -10.20 6.72 21.89
N ARG A 632 -11.40 6.56 21.33
CA ARG A 632 -12.32 7.68 21.07
C ARG A 632 -12.81 8.30 22.37
N ALA A 633 -13.08 9.60 22.33
CA ALA A 633 -13.86 10.28 23.37
C ALA A 633 -15.35 9.91 23.24
N ASP A 634 -16.13 10.19 24.29
CA ASP A 634 -17.57 10.00 24.25
C ASP A 634 -18.23 10.83 23.12
N PRO A 635 -19.32 10.35 22.54
CA PRO A 635 -20.09 9.15 22.90
C PRO A 635 -19.58 7.83 22.29
N GLN A 636 -18.56 7.85 21.40
CA GLN A 636 -18.06 6.64 20.74
C GLN A 636 -17.01 5.86 21.53
N SER A 637 -16.70 6.25 22.79
CA SER A 637 -15.88 5.45 23.70
C SER A 637 -16.60 4.13 24.04
N PRO A 638 -15.94 2.94 24.04
CA PRO A 638 -14.48 2.73 24.03
C PRO A 638 -13.88 2.36 22.66
N ASP A 639 -14.50 2.72 21.55
CA ASP A 639 -14.01 2.36 20.23
C ASP A 639 -12.61 2.94 19.95
N GLY A 640 -11.89 2.30 19.01
CA GLY A 640 -10.58 2.76 18.55
C GLY A 640 -10.66 4.05 17.72
N CYS A 641 -9.58 4.80 17.72
CA CYS A 641 -9.44 6.09 17.05
C CYS A 641 -8.56 5.97 15.79
N GLU A 642 -8.83 4.99 14.99
CA GLU A 642 -8.24 4.55 13.72
C GLU A 642 -6.75 4.92 13.48
N GLY A 643 -6.48 5.91 12.62
CA GLY A 643 -5.13 6.33 12.25
C GLY A 643 -4.37 7.09 13.36
N SER A 644 -5.02 7.36 14.51
CA SER A 644 -4.41 8.11 15.60
C SER A 644 -3.73 7.20 16.62
N GLY A 645 -2.68 7.72 17.21
CA GLY A 645 -2.04 7.21 18.41
C GLY A 645 -2.07 8.26 19.51
N GLN A 646 -1.44 7.97 20.65
CA GLN A 646 -1.46 8.82 21.83
C GLN A 646 -0.07 9.37 22.13
N TYR A 647 -0.03 10.60 22.57
CA TYR A 647 1.08 11.27 23.23
C TYR A 647 0.71 11.51 24.70
N ILE A 648 1.40 10.82 25.61
CA ILE A 648 1.12 10.86 27.06
C ILE A 648 2.41 11.26 27.76
N PRO A 649 2.63 12.56 28.02
CA PRO A 649 3.88 13.06 28.58
C PRO A 649 4.15 12.46 29.96
N PHE A 650 5.43 12.32 30.32
CA PHE A 650 5.84 11.98 31.67
C PHE A 650 5.66 13.18 32.58
N ALA A 651 5.45 12.92 33.88
CA ALA A 651 5.55 13.97 34.88
C ALA A 651 6.92 14.66 34.79
N ARG A 652 6.97 15.96 34.99
CA ARG A 652 8.22 16.71 34.92
C ARG A 652 9.14 16.36 36.07
N THR A 653 8.58 16.36 37.32
CA THR A 653 9.31 16.13 38.55
C THR A 653 8.86 14.85 39.26
N LYS A 654 9.71 14.31 40.12
CA LYS A 654 9.38 13.19 41.00
C LYS A 654 8.17 13.49 41.88
N ALA A 655 8.04 14.73 42.36
CA ALA A 655 6.91 15.15 43.20
C ALA A 655 5.58 15.09 42.43
N GLU A 656 5.54 15.60 41.17
CA GLU A 656 4.37 15.51 40.30
C GLU A 656 4.00 14.05 40.00
N ARG A 657 4.97 13.20 39.71
CA ARG A 657 4.77 11.77 39.47
C ARG A 657 4.11 11.07 40.67
N ILE A 658 4.63 11.31 41.85
CA ILE A 658 4.08 10.71 43.08
C ILE A 658 2.66 11.20 43.33
N ALA A 659 2.41 12.51 43.18
CA ALA A 659 1.10 13.11 43.35
C ALA A 659 0.04 12.59 42.38
N SER A 660 0.44 12.29 41.11
CA SER A 660 -0.48 11.72 40.13
C SER A 660 -0.63 10.19 40.21
N GLY A 661 0.23 9.50 40.95
CA GLY A 661 0.26 8.04 41.01
C GLY A 661 0.79 7.39 39.72
N ASP A 662 1.51 8.14 38.86
CA ASP A 662 2.06 7.62 37.60
C ASP A 662 3.18 6.60 37.89
N PRO A 663 3.09 5.37 37.37
CA PRO A 663 4.11 4.35 37.57
C PRO A 663 5.40 4.61 36.80
N ARG A 664 5.37 5.46 35.73
CA ARG A 664 6.49 5.79 34.91
C ARG A 664 7.38 6.83 35.62
N LEU A 665 8.71 6.72 35.48
CA LEU A 665 9.63 7.72 36.01
C LEU A 665 9.40 9.10 35.40
N SER A 666 9.54 10.15 36.17
CA SER A 666 9.51 11.53 35.70
C SER A 666 10.72 11.87 34.82
N VAL A 667 10.67 12.97 34.10
CA VAL A 667 11.76 13.48 33.28
C VAL A 667 12.99 13.78 34.17
N GLU A 668 12.77 14.38 35.35
CA GLU A 668 13.80 14.64 36.37
C GLU A 668 14.51 13.35 36.82
N GLU A 669 13.74 12.30 37.19
CA GLU A 669 14.29 11.03 37.66
C GLU A 669 15.07 10.28 36.58
N ARG A 670 14.77 10.52 35.32
CA ARG A 670 15.43 9.84 34.17
C ARG A 670 16.74 10.49 33.80
N TYR A 671 16.75 11.79 33.71
CA TYR A 671 17.83 12.52 33.06
C TYR A 671 18.58 13.45 34.00
N GLY A 672 17.92 13.93 35.06
CA GLY A 672 18.48 14.89 36.01
C GLY A 672 18.70 16.28 35.39
N ASN A 673 19.47 16.34 34.30
CA ASN A 673 19.80 17.60 33.62
C ASN A 673 19.88 17.46 32.08
N MET A 674 20.06 18.59 31.40
CA MET A 674 20.11 18.71 29.95
C MET A 674 21.33 18.05 29.32
N GLU A 675 22.47 18.01 30.03
CA GLU A 675 23.71 17.38 29.52
C GLU A 675 23.52 15.87 29.38
N THR A 676 23.01 15.20 30.42
CA THR A 676 22.73 13.76 30.41
C THR A 676 21.74 13.40 29.30
N TYR A 677 20.61 14.15 29.21
CA TYR A 677 19.63 13.94 28.14
C TYR A 677 20.24 14.05 26.74
N SER A 678 21.01 15.13 26.51
CA SER A 678 21.65 15.39 25.20
C SER A 678 22.70 14.34 24.84
N SER A 679 23.43 13.80 25.82
CA SER A 679 24.40 12.71 25.62
C SER A 679 23.67 11.43 25.19
N MET A 680 22.65 11.00 25.95
CA MET A 680 21.85 9.82 25.60
C MET A 680 21.19 9.95 24.22
N LEU A 681 20.70 11.14 23.89
CA LEU A 681 20.06 11.43 22.59
C LEU A 681 21.07 11.31 21.44
N ARG A 682 22.32 11.84 21.61
CA ARG A 682 23.38 11.66 20.61
C ARG A 682 23.73 10.20 20.38
N ASP A 683 23.80 9.41 21.44
CA ASP A 683 24.09 7.98 21.33
C ASP A 683 22.97 7.25 20.58
N ALA A 684 21.70 7.55 20.89
CA ALA A 684 20.55 7.00 20.17
C ALA A 684 20.58 7.36 18.66
N ILE A 685 20.87 8.62 18.32
CA ILE A 685 21.00 9.09 16.94
C ILE A 685 22.16 8.40 16.23
N ASN A 686 23.33 8.33 16.86
CA ASN A 686 24.52 7.68 16.29
C ASN A 686 24.28 6.19 16.02
N ASN A 687 23.56 5.50 16.90
CA ASN A 687 23.16 4.10 16.70
C ASN A 687 22.27 3.92 15.47
N LEU A 688 21.31 4.83 15.23
CA LEU A 688 20.47 4.80 14.03
C LEU A 688 21.27 5.09 12.75
N VAL A 689 22.23 6.02 12.78
CA VAL A 689 23.13 6.29 11.65
C VAL A 689 23.97 5.05 11.34
N LYS A 690 24.59 4.44 12.36
CA LYS A 690 25.39 3.22 12.22
C LYS A 690 24.58 2.03 11.69
N ALA A 691 23.33 1.92 12.11
CA ALA A 691 22.41 0.88 11.65
C ALA A 691 21.84 1.13 10.23
N GLY A 692 22.08 2.30 9.63
CA GLY A 692 21.60 2.66 8.30
C GLY A 692 20.16 3.18 8.24
N PHE A 693 19.58 3.54 9.39
CA PHE A 693 18.21 4.06 9.49
C PHE A 693 18.11 5.58 9.58
N LEU A 694 19.25 6.26 9.58
CA LEU A 694 19.31 7.72 9.59
C LEU A 694 20.50 8.21 8.76
N LEU A 695 20.26 9.19 7.90
CA LEU A 695 21.36 9.83 7.14
C LEU A 695 22.09 10.84 8.04
N PRO A 696 23.42 11.04 7.86
CA PRO A 696 24.19 12.00 8.66
C PRO A 696 23.58 13.41 8.70
N PHE A 697 23.08 13.88 7.55
CA PHE A 697 22.42 15.19 7.47
C PHE A 697 21.13 15.27 8.32
N ASP A 698 20.34 14.21 8.37
CA ASP A 698 19.11 14.17 9.17
C ASP A 698 19.40 13.96 10.66
N ALA A 699 20.57 13.41 11.00
CA ALA A 699 21.02 13.20 12.38
C ALA A 699 21.22 14.54 13.13
N GLU A 700 21.91 15.52 12.52
CA GLU A 700 22.07 16.86 13.10
C GLU A 700 20.73 17.55 13.34
N ARG A 701 19.82 17.45 12.37
CA ARG A 701 18.48 18.05 12.48
C ARG A 701 17.67 17.39 13.61
N ALA A 702 17.76 16.07 13.74
CA ALA A 702 17.08 15.33 14.80
C ALA A 702 17.58 15.76 16.19
N LEU A 703 18.91 15.89 16.36
CA LEU A 703 19.49 16.36 17.61
C LEU A 703 19.02 17.78 17.95
N HIS A 704 19.13 18.71 16.99
CA HIS A 704 18.74 20.11 17.21
C HIS A 704 17.24 20.23 17.54
N LYS A 705 16.35 19.52 16.82
CA LYS A 705 14.91 19.51 17.04
C LYS A 705 14.59 19.06 18.47
N ASN A 706 15.16 17.95 18.91
CA ASN A 706 14.84 17.35 20.22
C ASN A 706 15.39 18.20 21.39
N VAL A 707 16.61 18.71 21.26
CA VAL A 707 17.20 19.62 22.25
C VAL A 707 16.36 20.89 22.38
N LYS A 708 15.97 21.49 21.23
CA LYS A 708 15.12 22.68 21.21
C LYS A 708 13.77 22.43 21.88
N ASN A 709 13.16 21.26 21.64
CA ASN A 709 11.88 20.89 22.24
C ASN A 709 11.96 20.87 23.78
N VAL A 710 12.97 20.21 24.34
CA VAL A 710 13.17 20.13 25.80
C VAL A 710 13.44 21.49 26.42
N THR A 711 14.28 22.30 25.77
CA THR A 711 14.64 23.65 26.21
C THR A 711 13.44 24.59 26.20
N SER A 712 12.65 24.57 25.12
CA SER A 712 11.46 25.45 24.97
C SER A 712 10.36 25.14 25.98
N GLN A 713 10.25 23.90 26.44
CA GLN A 713 9.29 23.47 27.42
C GLN A 713 9.83 23.52 28.86
N ASN A 714 11.07 23.87 29.06
CA ASN A 714 11.73 23.98 30.36
C ASN A 714 11.66 22.65 31.15
N LEU A 715 11.81 21.51 30.45
CA LEU A 715 11.64 20.18 31.07
C LEU A 715 12.80 19.75 31.94
N LEU A 716 14.00 20.26 31.70
CA LEU A 716 15.24 19.95 32.41
C LEU A 716 16.02 21.21 32.73
N THR A 717 16.77 21.17 33.82
CA THR A 717 17.72 22.24 34.18
C THR A 717 18.91 22.25 33.23
N GLN A 718 19.51 23.43 33.02
CA GLN A 718 20.67 23.59 32.13
C GLN A 718 21.97 22.96 32.68
N LYS A 719 21.98 22.73 34.01
CA LYS A 719 23.10 22.12 34.74
C LYS A 719 22.61 20.99 35.63
#